data_224e6fb4101cd2def81aa0ceac9d2365
#
_entry.id   224e6fb4101cd2def81aa0ceac9d2365
#
_cell.length_a   1.000
_cell.length_b   1.000
_cell.length_c   1.000
_cell.angle_alpha   90.00
_cell.angle_beta   90.00
_cell.angle_gamma   90.00
#
_symmetry.space_group_name_H-M   'P 1'
#
loop_
_entity.id
_entity.type
_entity.pdbx_description
1 polymer ?
#
loop_
_entity_poly.entity_id
_entity_poly.type
_entity_poly.pdbx_seq_one_letter_code
_entity_poly.pdbx_strand_id
1 'polypeptide(L)'
;MMNLMMILAAALLAAPQAAGTQQAPGTIEKGDFRFSCDERGISRLANPRDPFGATLMPAAAAAGGRGGAVPTLGLILSYRVGGGEWVNLAHRGPKWTASPDTGAVTYTSDAAGMPLRIVETYRTDGAVLDWIIDVESSGRMPVEIGDLGINIPVVGPSGENPIQIFERGFLRHQFISGHGSFFYFVRASGAPPFLLVTVRPGTKLEYTTGGGRGGAQVYVHSRRTGGEETRGTWRQAHTALVLAPAGKASYGFRMQWADSYDELREMLYREGLFDIRVVPGMTVPENLTARFALYTKARIEAVVAEFPERTTIKRVGEPAPGHHVYEAAFRKLGENMLTIEHDGGRRTYLEFFVTEPLETLIKKRAAFIAERQQIRDPAKWWNGVYGPYDMRAKVTRTIDDPDIFLDRMVYVLTCDDPGLSKAPFVASKNVTYPEAKEIESLEYYLKNFVWGGLQRRDDERPYPYGVYGTPNWYINRDPARRRAYAESLVSGATALRDLVKEHVWRSYDYPHVIMLYFHMYQIARMYPEMSRYLDAAGYLNRAWETARAFYTYPCEIYPEYYETYKWGLYNELVVLELIEALEAEGFPQQAAWLRNEWEKKVKYFVYDDPYAFRSEYAFDRTAFESTYAFAKYGATRDMRPDRNLWYDVKLKKWYSHPFVRREDSRAFMDRQLASGLVVRGWLNPAYYTLGADPGVSYMAAMGGWGILDYALNFAPRPFDWLQLGYASYLSSWCLMNTGRPDTDHGFWYPGPENDGAAGWQFMSAKVGSAWMGSSYPGGVMVRRGPWWYDGEIDLGYGGALRMAATIVARDPIFGWFAYGGAITEGADSLSVNPRDGLRRRFHVVVPDMYLPFPEDIRRFKIELERDGFAADGMIVMDKALRKIVFSVENRTGNAHRTGVRISMPVHAQYELLQDGRAVALQQTGNWDYPWRAELAISGPTSKVEIVHGDRRAGEGKND
;
A
#
# COMPACT_ATOMS: atom_id res chain seq x y z
N MET A 1 -27.58 26.42 15.09
CA MET A 1 -26.87 25.39 14.29
C MET A 1 -27.05 24.00 14.84
N MET A 2 -27.09 23.75 16.12
CA MET A 2 -27.37 22.43 16.72
C MET A 2 -28.78 21.87 16.40
N ASN A 3 -29.76 22.71 16.13
CA ASN A 3 -31.12 22.28 15.76
C ASN A 3 -31.30 21.86 14.29
N LEU A 4 -30.36 22.15 13.39
CA LEU A 4 -30.45 21.74 12.00
C LEU A 4 -29.86 20.35 11.78
N MET A 5 -28.90 19.95 12.62
CA MET A 5 -28.35 18.56 12.60
C MET A 5 -29.32 17.54 13.19
N MET A 6 -30.14 17.93 14.18
CA MET A 6 -31.19 17.05 14.71
C MET A 6 -32.36 16.84 13.76
N ILE A 7 -32.64 17.79 12.88
CA ILE A 7 -33.72 17.66 11.89
C ILE A 7 -33.28 16.77 10.71
N LEU A 8 -32.01 16.74 10.31
CA LEU A 8 -31.51 15.79 9.32
C LEU A 8 -31.38 14.37 9.87
N ALA A 9 -31.05 14.22 11.14
CA ALA A 9 -31.02 12.90 11.79
C ALA A 9 -32.41 12.31 12.01
N ALA A 10 -33.42 13.17 12.24
CA ALA A 10 -34.80 12.72 12.40
C ALA A 10 -35.52 12.41 11.09
N ALA A 11 -35.07 12.96 9.94
CA ALA A 11 -35.63 12.66 8.64
C ALA A 11 -35.09 11.35 8.04
N LEU A 12 -33.96 10.84 8.55
CA LEU A 12 -33.36 9.56 8.13
C LEU A 12 -33.86 8.35 8.98
N LEU A 13 -34.65 8.61 10.03
CA LEU A 13 -35.21 7.56 10.89
C LEU A 13 -36.63 7.12 10.55
N ALA A 14 -37.24 7.64 9.52
CA ALA A 14 -38.48 7.14 8.95
C ALA A 14 -38.19 6.16 7.82
N ALA A 15 -37.49 5.08 8.11
CA ALA A 15 -37.51 3.90 7.25
C ALA A 15 -38.94 3.33 7.30
N PRO A 16 -39.56 2.98 6.16
CA PRO A 16 -40.84 2.30 6.19
C PRO A 16 -40.67 1.01 6.99
N GLN A 17 -41.54 0.82 7.98
CA GLN A 17 -41.67 -0.46 8.64
C GLN A 17 -41.72 -1.54 7.59
N ALA A 18 -40.71 -2.40 7.57
CA ALA A 18 -40.65 -3.52 6.68
C ALA A 18 -41.91 -4.36 6.85
N ALA A 19 -42.72 -4.45 5.82
CA ALA A 19 -43.72 -5.48 5.71
C ALA A 19 -43.04 -6.80 6.02
N GLY A 20 -43.60 -7.56 6.95
CA GLY A 20 -43.03 -8.81 7.42
C GLY A 20 -42.59 -9.70 6.25
N THR A 21 -41.30 -9.77 6.02
CA THR A 21 -40.70 -10.65 5.04
C THR A 21 -40.89 -12.08 5.57
N GLN A 22 -41.71 -12.85 4.86
CA GLN A 22 -41.75 -14.31 5.06
C GLN A 22 -40.30 -14.81 5.03
N GLN A 23 -39.85 -15.41 6.11
CA GLN A 23 -38.52 -16.04 6.16
C GLN A 23 -38.45 -17.11 5.06
N ALA A 24 -37.44 -17.00 4.19
CA ALA A 24 -37.19 -18.05 3.20
C ALA A 24 -36.90 -19.36 3.94
N PRO A 25 -37.42 -20.53 3.46
CA PRO A 25 -37.13 -21.80 4.09
C PRO A 25 -35.61 -22.00 4.20
N GLY A 26 -35.10 -22.27 5.41
CA GLY A 26 -33.69 -22.43 5.69
C GLY A 26 -32.95 -21.19 6.24
N THR A 27 -33.66 -20.17 6.68
CA THR A 27 -33.06 -19.03 7.39
C THR A 27 -32.99 -19.33 8.90
N ILE A 28 -31.80 -19.18 9.45
CA ILE A 28 -31.52 -19.24 10.88
C ILE A 28 -31.19 -17.83 11.37
N GLU A 29 -31.81 -17.42 12.47
CA GLU A 29 -31.44 -16.21 13.20
C GLU A 29 -31.28 -16.56 14.68
N LYS A 30 -30.07 -16.41 15.20
CA LYS A 30 -29.74 -16.68 16.60
C LYS A 30 -28.54 -15.85 17.01
N GLY A 31 -28.73 -15.03 18.05
CA GLY A 31 -27.69 -14.13 18.56
C GLY A 31 -27.15 -13.19 17.48
N ASP A 32 -25.86 -13.25 17.25
CA ASP A 32 -25.15 -12.38 16.30
C ASP A 32 -25.15 -12.91 14.86
N PHE A 33 -25.83 -14.02 14.61
CA PHE A 33 -25.87 -14.64 13.29
C PHE A 33 -27.28 -14.69 12.71
N ARG A 34 -27.38 -14.13 11.49
CA ARG A 34 -28.50 -14.35 10.57
C ARG A 34 -27.94 -14.90 9.28
N PHE A 35 -28.24 -16.14 8.95
CA PHE A 35 -27.79 -16.73 7.70
C PHE A 35 -28.91 -17.53 7.02
N SER A 36 -28.83 -17.56 5.70
CA SER A 36 -29.73 -18.39 4.87
C SER A 36 -28.88 -19.33 4.05
N CYS A 37 -29.40 -20.53 3.84
CA CYS A 37 -28.72 -21.54 3.05
C CYS A 37 -29.56 -21.92 1.84
N ASP A 38 -28.89 -22.25 0.75
CA ASP A 38 -29.48 -22.92 -0.42
C ASP A 38 -28.78 -24.28 -0.65
N GLU A 39 -29.04 -24.93 -1.73
CA GLU A 39 -28.45 -26.23 -2.09
C GLU A 39 -26.91 -26.21 -2.24
N ARG A 40 -26.28 -25.05 -2.28
CA ARG A 40 -24.84 -24.85 -2.49
C ARG A 40 -24.09 -24.39 -1.25
N GLY A 41 -24.79 -24.02 -0.18
CA GLY A 41 -24.18 -23.52 1.05
C GLY A 41 -24.89 -22.29 1.62
N ILE A 42 -24.13 -21.45 2.32
CA ILE A 42 -24.63 -20.18 2.84
C ILE A 42 -24.75 -19.19 1.68
N SER A 43 -25.97 -18.78 1.39
CA SER A 43 -26.31 -17.80 0.36
C SER A 43 -26.49 -16.40 0.91
N ARG A 44 -26.67 -16.25 2.22
CA ARG A 44 -26.72 -14.98 2.94
C ARG A 44 -26.07 -15.13 4.32
N LEU A 45 -25.24 -14.17 4.69
CA LEU A 45 -24.64 -14.11 6.04
C LEU A 45 -24.61 -12.65 6.49
N ALA A 46 -25.20 -12.36 7.63
CA ALA A 46 -25.30 -11.03 8.19
C ALA A 46 -25.24 -11.07 9.73
N ASN A 47 -24.88 -9.94 10.32
CA ASN A 47 -25.07 -9.71 11.75
C ASN A 47 -26.41 -8.97 11.95
N PRO A 48 -27.34 -9.47 12.77
CA PRO A 48 -28.62 -8.79 13.04
C PRO A 48 -28.47 -7.42 13.68
N ARG A 49 -27.35 -7.16 14.37
CA ARG A 49 -27.04 -5.88 15.03
C ARG A 49 -26.32 -4.90 14.08
N ASP A 50 -26.05 -5.31 12.84
CA ASP A 50 -25.37 -4.41 11.89
C ASP A 50 -26.25 -3.17 11.60
N PRO A 51 -25.78 -1.95 11.92
CA PRO A 51 -26.57 -0.74 11.74
C PRO A 51 -26.90 -0.44 10.28
N PHE A 52 -26.16 -1.02 9.35
CA PHE A 52 -26.34 -0.82 7.90
C PHE A 52 -27.16 -1.93 7.24
N GLY A 53 -27.50 -2.99 7.99
CA GLY A 53 -28.23 -4.14 7.47
C GLY A 53 -27.55 -4.86 6.31
N ALA A 54 -26.21 -4.84 6.27
CA ALA A 54 -25.44 -5.40 5.18
C ALA A 54 -25.37 -6.93 5.26
N THR A 55 -25.18 -7.56 4.10
CA THR A 55 -24.86 -8.97 3.98
C THR A 55 -23.51 -9.14 3.28
N LEU A 56 -22.71 -10.08 3.75
CA LEU A 56 -21.41 -10.39 3.15
C LEU A 56 -21.55 -11.02 1.77
N MET A 57 -22.62 -11.76 1.52
CA MET A 57 -22.84 -12.46 0.26
C MET A 57 -23.49 -11.54 -0.79
N PRO A 58 -23.05 -11.57 -2.06
CA PRO A 58 -23.69 -10.80 -3.12
C PRO A 58 -25.12 -11.24 -3.33
N ALA A 59 -26.03 -10.28 -3.53
CA ALA A 59 -27.39 -10.59 -3.94
C ALA A 59 -27.43 -11.15 -5.38
N ALA A 60 -28.43 -11.96 -5.69
CA ALA A 60 -28.62 -12.56 -7.01
C ALA A 60 -28.57 -11.53 -8.17
N ALA A 61 -29.16 -10.36 -7.96
CA ALA A 61 -29.18 -9.28 -8.94
C ALA A 61 -27.81 -8.62 -9.18
N ALA A 62 -26.90 -8.67 -8.19
CA ALA A 62 -25.56 -8.06 -8.27
C ALA A 62 -24.53 -8.99 -8.95
N ALA A 63 -24.83 -10.25 -9.14
CA ALA A 63 -23.96 -11.24 -9.75
C ALA A 63 -23.82 -11.11 -11.29
N GLY A 64 -24.29 -10.01 -11.86
CA GLY A 64 -24.04 -9.56 -13.25
C GLY A 64 -24.55 -10.49 -14.33
N GLY A 65 -25.62 -10.09 -14.97
CA GLY A 65 -26.38 -10.77 -16.00
C GLY A 65 -25.61 -11.63 -17.00
N ARG A 66 -26.01 -12.83 -17.03
CA ARG A 66 -26.02 -13.91 -18.03
C ARG A 66 -26.18 -15.25 -17.30
N GLY A 67 -27.27 -15.44 -16.55
CA GLY A 67 -27.67 -16.79 -16.08
C GLY A 67 -26.73 -17.51 -15.13
N GLY A 68 -25.78 -16.83 -14.51
CA GLY A 68 -24.84 -17.39 -13.54
C GLY A 68 -25.46 -17.56 -12.15
N ALA A 69 -25.26 -18.71 -11.52
CA ALA A 69 -25.68 -18.96 -10.15
C ALA A 69 -25.04 -17.95 -9.18
N VAL A 70 -25.83 -17.49 -8.19
CA VAL A 70 -25.31 -16.63 -7.11
C VAL A 70 -24.17 -17.34 -6.40
N PRO A 71 -22.98 -16.71 -6.25
CA PRO A 71 -21.91 -17.33 -5.50
C PRO A 71 -22.30 -17.51 -4.03
N THR A 72 -22.09 -18.70 -3.50
CA THR A 72 -22.39 -19.04 -2.11
C THR A 72 -21.11 -19.38 -1.35
N LEU A 73 -21.09 -19.16 -0.04
CA LEU A 73 -20.08 -19.71 0.83
C LEU A 73 -20.33 -21.23 0.90
N GLY A 74 -19.55 -22.00 0.19
CA GLY A 74 -19.82 -23.40 -0.02
C GLY A 74 -18.58 -24.26 -0.26
N LEU A 75 -18.75 -25.57 -0.11
CA LEU A 75 -17.69 -26.57 -0.27
C LEU A 75 -17.23 -26.68 -1.72
N ILE A 76 -15.92 -26.76 -1.91
CA ILE A 76 -15.25 -27.19 -3.13
C ILE A 76 -14.64 -28.56 -2.85
N LEU A 77 -14.90 -29.54 -3.70
CA LEU A 77 -14.32 -30.84 -3.57
C LEU A 77 -14.09 -31.49 -4.95
N SER A 78 -12.91 -32.07 -5.13
CA SER A 78 -12.62 -32.95 -6.25
C SER A 78 -12.05 -34.29 -5.75
N TYR A 79 -12.44 -35.37 -6.36
CA TYR A 79 -11.99 -36.69 -5.97
C TYR A 79 -11.76 -37.59 -7.18
N ARG A 80 -11.01 -38.70 -6.98
CA ARG A 80 -10.87 -39.80 -7.93
C ARG A 80 -10.77 -41.14 -7.20
N VAL A 81 -11.04 -42.22 -7.91
CA VAL A 81 -10.96 -43.60 -7.43
C VAL A 81 -9.89 -44.35 -8.17
N GLY A 82 -8.99 -45.03 -7.49
CA GLY A 82 -7.99 -45.92 -8.10
C GLY A 82 -7.07 -45.27 -9.13
N GLY A 83 -6.82 -43.96 -9.01
CA GLY A 83 -5.97 -43.22 -9.99
C GLY A 83 -6.67 -42.81 -11.29
N GLY A 84 -8.01 -42.95 -11.35
CA GLY A 84 -8.83 -42.51 -12.50
C GLY A 84 -8.93 -41.00 -12.64
N GLU A 85 -9.87 -40.56 -13.49
CA GLU A 85 -10.13 -39.12 -13.77
C GLU A 85 -10.66 -38.37 -12.55
N TRP A 86 -10.35 -37.10 -12.44
CA TRP A 86 -10.86 -36.22 -11.41
C TRP A 86 -12.35 -35.92 -11.62
N VAL A 87 -13.12 -36.11 -10.59
CA VAL A 87 -14.54 -35.77 -10.52
C VAL A 87 -14.76 -34.61 -9.57
N ASN A 88 -15.36 -33.53 -10.06
CA ASN A 88 -15.78 -32.42 -9.22
C ASN A 88 -17.09 -32.78 -8.52
N LEU A 89 -17.26 -32.37 -7.27
CA LEU A 89 -18.54 -32.44 -6.59
C LEU A 89 -19.51 -31.48 -7.31
N ALA A 90 -20.29 -32.04 -8.24
CA ALA A 90 -21.34 -31.32 -8.94
C ALA A 90 -22.56 -31.28 -8.02
N HIS A 91 -23.04 -30.10 -7.78
CA HIS A 91 -24.25 -29.80 -7.02
C HIS A 91 -24.65 -30.82 -5.94
N ARG A 92 -24.73 -30.38 -4.74
CA ARG A 92 -25.23 -31.16 -3.61
C ARG A 92 -26.62 -31.64 -3.97
N GLY A 93 -26.87 -32.90 -3.79
CA GLY A 93 -28.24 -33.42 -3.89
C GLY A 93 -29.16 -32.71 -2.89
N PRO A 94 -30.46 -32.65 -3.10
CA PRO A 94 -31.40 -31.80 -2.37
C PRO A 94 -31.64 -32.25 -0.91
N LYS A 95 -30.81 -33.12 -0.32
CA LYS A 95 -30.98 -33.58 1.07
C LYS A 95 -30.32 -32.59 2.04
N TRP A 96 -31.05 -31.57 2.41
CA TRP A 96 -30.66 -30.72 3.52
C TRP A 96 -31.80 -30.56 4.53
N THR A 97 -31.43 -30.38 5.80
CA THR A 97 -32.37 -30.14 6.90
C THR A 97 -31.96 -28.91 7.65
N ALA A 98 -32.93 -28.04 7.97
CA ALA A 98 -32.74 -26.90 8.84
C ALA A 98 -33.52 -27.15 10.15
N SER A 99 -32.86 -26.86 11.26
CA SER A 99 -33.46 -26.90 12.60
C SER A 99 -33.26 -25.55 13.26
N PRO A 100 -34.21 -24.61 13.13
CA PRO A 100 -34.11 -23.27 13.72
C PRO A 100 -33.93 -23.32 15.24
N ASP A 101 -34.59 -24.21 15.94
CA ASP A 101 -34.50 -24.33 17.39
C ASP A 101 -33.09 -24.68 17.87
N THR A 102 -32.39 -25.53 17.12
CA THR A 102 -31.01 -25.91 17.44
C THR A 102 -29.98 -24.94 16.81
N GLY A 103 -30.40 -24.05 15.93
CA GLY A 103 -29.53 -23.15 15.19
C GLY A 103 -28.63 -23.89 14.21
N ALA A 104 -29.09 -25.00 13.61
CA ALA A 104 -28.29 -25.84 12.75
C ALA A 104 -28.90 -26.06 11.36
N VAL A 105 -28.03 -26.13 10.33
CA VAL A 105 -28.36 -26.61 8.98
C VAL A 105 -27.38 -27.72 8.63
N THR A 106 -27.91 -28.87 8.18
CA THR A 106 -27.10 -30.02 7.79
C THR A 106 -27.35 -30.37 6.33
N TYR A 107 -26.29 -30.59 5.58
CA TYR A 107 -26.30 -31.08 4.21
C TYR A 107 -25.68 -32.46 4.16
N THR A 108 -26.31 -33.38 3.46
CA THR A 108 -25.75 -34.69 3.17
C THR A 108 -25.63 -34.88 1.66
N SER A 109 -24.43 -35.14 1.20
CA SER A 109 -24.11 -35.48 -0.19
C SER A 109 -23.70 -36.95 -0.26
N ASP A 110 -24.60 -37.80 -0.75
CA ASP A 110 -24.45 -39.24 -0.85
C ASP A 110 -25.11 -39.80 -2.14
N ALA A 111 -24.94 -39.08 -3.27
CA ALA A 111 -25.58 -39.43 -4.52
C ALA A 111 -25.22 -40.86 -4.96
N ALA A 112 -26.18 -41.56 -5.60
CA ALA A 112 -25.95 -42.90 -6.11
C ALA A 112 -24.75 -42.96 -7.07
N GLY A 113 -23.79 -43.84 -6.76
CA GLY A 113 -22.53 -43.97 -7.52
C GLY A 113 -21.41 -43.09 -7.02
N MET A 114 -21.63 -42.17 -6.09
CA MET A 114 -20.58 -41.39 -5.45
C MET A 114 -19.89 -42.25 -4.37
N PRO A 115 -18.54 -42.36 -4.39
CA PRO A 115 -17.82 -43.20 -3.44
C PRO A 115 -17.57 -42.53 -2.10
N LEU A 116 -18.19 -41.34 -1.88
CA LEU A 116 -18.05 -40.51 -0.69
C LEU A 116 -19.43 -40.17 -0.13
N ARG A 117 -19.52 -40.18 1.18
CA ARG A 117 -20.60 -39.52 1.93
C ARG A 117 -20.01 -38.30 2.60
N ILE A 118 -20.56 -37.13 2.31
CA ILE A 118 -20.12 -35.85 2.86
C ILE A 118 -21.26 -35.27 3.68
N VAL A 119 -20.97 -34.88 4.91
CA VAL A 119 -21.93 -34.23 5.81
C VAL A 119 -21.35 -32.87 6.18
N GLU A 120 -22.04 -31.82 5.82
CA GLU A 120 -21.70 -30.45 6.21
C GLU A 120 -22.73 -30.00 7.25
N THR A 121 -22.23 -29.48 8.36
CA THR A 121 -23.09 -28.95 9.43
C THR A 121 -22.67 -27.50 9.71
N TYR A 122 -23.62 -26.60 9.51
CA TYR A 122 -23.52 -25.21 9.98
C TYR A 122 -24.31 -25.11 11.27
N ARG A 123 -23.66 -24.74 12.37
CA ARG A 123 -24.29 -24.66 13.68
C ARG A 123 -23.86 -23.39 14.42
N THR A 124 -24.85 -22.66 14.95
CA THR A 124 -24.58 -21.50 15.81
C THR A 124 -25.20 -21.65 17.20
N ASP A 125 -24.45 -21.24 18.22
CA ASP A 125 -24.92 -20.99 19.57
C ASP A 125 -25.40 -19.56 19.81
N GLY A 126 -25.18 -18.68 18.80
CA GLY A 126 -25.51 -17.27 18.82
C GLY A 126 -24.29 -16.37 18.82
N ALA A 127 -23.19 -16.77 19.43
CA ALA A 127 -21.92 -16.02 19.42
C ALA A 127 -20.91 -16.54 18.39
N VAL A 128 -21.01 -17.81 18.05
CA VAL A 128 -20.13 -18.52 17.13
C VAL A 128 -20.95 -19.25 16.09
N LEU A 129 -20.51 -19.26 14.84
CA LEU A 129 -21.03 -20.13 13.81
C LEU A 129 -19.91 -21.09 13.36
N ASP A 130 -20.08 -22.37 13.69
CA ASP A 130 -19.19 -23.44 13.26
C ASP A 130 -19.70 -24.07 11.96
N TRP A 131 -18.80 -24.28 11.00
CA TRP A 131 -19.01 -25.09 9.82
C TRP A 131 -18.12 -26.32 9.89
N ILE A 132 -18.74 -27.53 10.02
CA ILE A 132 -18.08 -28.80 10.12
C ILE A 132 -18.31 -29.57 8.82
N ILE A 133 -17.26 -30.19 8.31
CA ILE A 133 -17.23 -30.95 7.06
C ILE A 133 -16.72 -32.35 7.38
N ASP A 134 -17.62 -33.32 7.47
CA ASP A 134 -17.29 -34.72 7.68
C ASP A 134 -17.30 -35.45 6.33
N VAL A 135 -16.24 -36.18 6.04
CA VAL A 135 -16.09 -36.94 4.80
C VAL A 135 -15.82 -38.38 5.12
N GLU A 136 -16.62 -39.28 4.56
CA GLU A 136 -16.53 -40.73 4.73
C GLU A 136 -16.46 -41.42 3.38
N SER A 137 -15.54 -42.36 3.21
CA SER A 137 -15.51 -43.25 2.04
C SER A 137 -16.59 -44.31 2.14
N SER A 138 -17.52 -44.30 1.18
CA SER A 138 -18.52 -45.35 0.98
C SER A 138 -18.13 -46.36 -0.12
N GLY A 139 -17.00 -46.14 -0.76
CA GLY A 139 -16.46 -46.96 -1.84
C GLY A 139 -15.78 -48.25 -1.36
N ARG A 140 -15.58 -49.21 -2.28
CA ARG A 140 -14.83 -50.43 -2.05
C ARG A 140 -13.32 -50.30 -2.30
N MET A 141 -12.91 -49.23 -2.97
CA MET A 141 -11.54 -48.89 -3.28
C MET A 141 -11.15 -47.57 -2.57
N PRO A 142 -9.86 -47.33 -2.35
CA PRO A 142 -9.42 -46.06 -1.81
C PRO A 142 -9.87 -44.88 -2.69
N VAL A 143 -10.33 -43.82 -2.06
CA VAL A 143 -10.74 -42.57 -2.71
C VAL A 143 -9.71 -41.50 -2.39
N GLU A 144 -9.15 -40.90 -3.42
CA GLU A 144 -8.26 -39.74 -3.29
C GLU A 144 -9.07 -38.47 -3.48
N ILE A 145 -9.05 -37.57 -2.48
CA ILE A 145 -9.61 -36.24 -2.56
C ILE A 145 -8.45 -35.31 -2.90
N GLY A 146 -8.46 -34.77 -4.11
CA GLY A 146 -7.42 -33.88 -4.63
C GLY A 146 -7.61 -32.43 -4.20
N ASP A 147 -8.85 -31.97 -4.16
CA ASP A 147 -9.21 -30.68 -3.61
C ASP A 147 -10.26 -30.83 -2.54
N LEU A 148 -10.05 -30.13 -1.42
CA LEU A 148 -11.05 -29.84 -0.42
C LEU A 148 -10.84 -28.39 0.02
N GLY A 149 -11.79 -27.54 -0.27
CA GLY A 149 -11.70 -26.13 0.01
C GLY A 149 -13.07 -25.48 0.14
N ILE A 150 -13.09 -24.19 0.34
CA ILE A 150 -14.30 -23.39 0.43
C ILE A 150 -14.25 -22.19 -0.53
N ASN A 151 -15.38 -21.91 -1.16
CA ASN A 151 -15.59 -20.70 -1.92
C ASN A 151 -16.03 -19.58 -0.99
N ILE A 152 -15.43 -18.40 -1.12
CA ILE A 152 -15.67 -17.24 -0.26
C ILE A 152 -16.08 -16.05 -1.13
N PRO A 153 -17.37 -15.94 -1.46
CA PRO A 153 -17.88 -14.78 -2.18
C PRO A 153 -18.02 -13.60 -1.22
N VAL A 154 -17.76 -12.39 -1.71
CA VAL A 154 -17.85 -11.16 -0.92
C VAL A 154 -18.41 -10.04 -1.78
N VAL A 155 -19.28 -9.22 -1.22
CA VAL A 155 -19.71 -7.95 -1.83
C VAL A 155 -18.57 -6.95 -1.68
N GLY A 156 -17.82 -6.72 -2.75
CA GLY A 156 -16.76 -5.72 -2.76
C GLY A 156 -17.28 -4.28 -2.80
N PRO A 157 -16.45 -3.29 -2.41
CA PRO A 157 -16.78 -1.87 -2.53
C PRO A 157 -16.71 -1.44 -4.00
N SER A 158 -17.85 -1.44 -4.68
CA SER A 158 -17.92 -1.13 -6.12
C SER A 158 -19.14 -0.28 -6.45
N GLY A 159 -19.07 0.44 -7.59
CA GLY A 159 -20.14 1.32 -8.07
C GLY A 159 -19.91 2.77 -7.65
N GLU A 160 -20.96 3.57 -7.81
CA GLU A 160 -20.94 5.03 -7.60
C GLU A 160 -21.68 5.48 -6.33
N ASN A 161 -22.34 4.57 -5.63
CA ASN A 161 -23.16 4.92 -4.47
C ASN A 161 -22.32 4.78 -3.18
N PRO A 162 -22.14 5.88 -2.40
CA PRO A 162 -21.37 5.84 -1.15
C PRO A 162 -21.85 4.79 -0.16
N ILE A 163 -23.16 4.61 -0.02
CA ILE A 163 -23.74 3.60 0.89
C ILE A 163 -23.34 2.19 0.46
N GLN A 164 -23.43 1.88 -0.83
CA GLN A 164 -23.04 0.55 -1.35
C GLN A 164 -21.54 0.31 -1.18
N ILE A 165 -20.72 1.35 -1.35
CA ILE A 165 -19.26 1.24 -1.24
C ILE A 165 -18.86 1.12 0.23
N PHE A 166 -19.19 2.11 1.05
CA PHE A 166 -18.61 2.25 2.40
C PHE A 166 -19.37 1.52 3.49
N GLU A 167 -20.68 1.40 3.36
CA GLU A 167 -21.52 0.77 4.39
C GLU A 167 -21.85 -0.70 4.09
N ARG A 168 -21.87 -1.10 2.82
CA ARG A 168 -22.27 -2.46 2.38
C ARG A 168 -21.20 -3.20 1.59
N GLY A 169 -20.09 -2.55 1.24
CA GLY A 169 -18.93 -3.17 0.62
C GLY A 169 -17.95 -3.69 1.67
N PHE A 170 -17.39 -4.88 1.44
CA PHE A 170 -16.43 -5.51 2.33
C PHE A 170 -15.15 -5.87 1.59
N LEU A 171 -14.03 -5.80 2.31
CA LEU A 171 -12.77 -6.35 1.88
C LEU A 171 -12.43 -7.57 2.72
N ARG A 172 -11.77 -8.52 2.09
CA ARG A 172 -11.28 -9.73 2.74
C ARG A 172 -9.78 -9.66 2.90
N HIS A 173 -9.33 -10.01 4.09
CA HIS A 173 -7.93 -10.27 4.38
C HIS A 173 -7.73 -11.73 4.74
N GLN A 174 -6.57 -12.29 4.41
CA GLN A 174 -6.31 -13.70 4.64
C GLN A 174 -4.86 -13.93 5.05
N PHE A 175 -4.67 -14.88 5.94
CA PHE A 175 -3.37 -15.40 6.34
C PHE A 175 -3.43 -16.92 6.18
N ILE A 176 -2.89 -17.43 5.08
CA ILE A 176 -2.89 -18.86 4.75
C ILE A 176 -1.55 -19.44 5.14
N SER A 177 -1.48 -20.03 6.32
CA SER A 177 -0.26 -20.40 6.99
C SER A 177 -0.42 -21.69 7.82
N GLY A 178 -0.78 -22.78 7.17
CA GLY A 178 -0.94 -24.06 7.84
C GLY A 178 -2.04 -24.05 8.90
N HIS A 179 -1.71 -24.49 10.11
CA HIS A 179 -2.64 -24.56 11.25
C HIS A 179 -2.92 -23.18 11.88
N GLY A 180 -2.10 -22.16 11.59
CA GLY A 180 -2.33 -20.78 12.05
C GLY A 180 -3.19 -19.95 11.11
N SER A 181 -3.80 -20.56 10.11
CA SER A 181 -4.54 -19.83 9.07
C SER A 181 -5.84 -19.23 9.60
N PHE A 182 -6.13 -18.03 9.10
CA PHE A 182 -7.39 -17.33 9.31
C PHE A 182 -7.64 -16.36 8.17
N PHE A 183 -8.85 -15.85 8.06
CA PHE A 183 -9.22 -14.73 7.22
C PHE A 183 -10.32 -13.91 7.88
N TYR A 184 -10.42 -12.65 7.50
CA TYR A 184 -11.43 -11.76 8.06
C TYR A 184 -11.99 -10.82 7.02
N PHE A 185 -13.17 -10.30 7.32
CA PHE A 185 -13.89 -9.35 6.49
C PHE A 185 -14.11 -8.07 7.25
N VAL A 186 -13.79 -6.96 6.61
CA VAL A 186 -13.99 -5.62 7.16
C VAL A 186 -14.74 -4.77 6.15
N ARG A 187 -15.62 -3.95 6.65
CA ARG A 187 -16.40 -3.00 5.86
C ARG A 187 -15.47 -1.90 5.32
N ALA A 188 -15.72 -1.42 4.11
CA ALA A 188 -14.86 -0.42 3.46
C ALA A 188 -14.75 0.90 4.23
N SER A 189 -15.74 1.26 5.04
CA SER A 189 -15.66 2.41 5.95
C SER A 189 -14.79 2.17 7.21
N GLY A 190 -14.40 0.93 7.49
CA GLY A 190 -13.77 0.55 8.75
C GLY A 190 -14.74 0.43 9.94
N ALA A 191 -16.05 0.62 9.71
CA ALA A 191 -17.05 0.47 10.76
C ALA A 191 -17.37 -1.01 11.07
N PRO A 192 -17.52 -1.40 12.33
CA PRO A 192 -17.92 -2.76 12.68
C PRO A 192 -19.36 -3.08 12.24
N PRO A 193 -19.81 -4.35 12.31
CA PRO A 193 -19.05 -5.51 12.80
C PRO A 193 -18.10 -6.08 11.73
N PHE A 194 -16.99 -6.67 12.20
CA PHE A 194 -16.02 -7.43 11.39
C PHE A 194 -16.29 -8.92 11.54
N LEU A 195 -16.05 -9.73 10.51
CA LEU A 195 -16.18 -11.18 10.61
C LEU A 195 -14.80 -11.84 10.57
N LEU A 196 -14.42 -12.55 11.60
CA LEU A 196 -13.27 -13.43 11.65
C LEU A 196 -13.68 -14.86 11.31
N VAL A 197 -12.88 -15.52 10.46
CA VAL A 197 -13.01 -16.95 10.15
C VAL A 197 -11.68 -17.63 10.47
N THR A 198 -11.72 -18.57 11.40
CA THR A 198 -10.57 -19.36 11.84
C THR A 198 -10.74 -20.83 11.46
N VAL A 199 -9.63 -21.55 11.38
CA VAL A 199 -9.66 -23.01 11.20
C VAL A 199 -9.88 -23.70 12.54
N ARG A 200 -10.70 -24.76 12.57
CA ARG A 200 -10.87 -25.59 13.76
C ARG A 200 -9.67 -26.52 13.98
N PRO A 201 -9.43 -26.99 15.21
CA PRO A 201 -8.36 -27.95 15.48
C PRO A 201 -8.38 -29.15 14.51
N GLY A 202 -7.22 -29.45 13.94
CA GLY A 202 -7.07 -30.49 12.91
C GLY A 202 -7.24 -30.02 11.48
N THR A 203 -7.75 -28.82 11.25
CA THR A 203 -7.81 -28.18 9.93
C THR A 203 -6.60 -27.28 9.72
N LYS A 204 -6.04 -27.28 8.52
CA LYS A 204 -5.00 -26.35 8.08
C LYS A 204 -5.38 -25.83 6.69
N LEU A 205 -4.91 -24.65 6.32
CA LEU A 205 -5.01 -24.18 4.95
C LEU A 205 -3.63 -24.15 4.31
N GLU A 206 -3.57 -24.56 3.05
CA GLU A 206 -2.31 -24.67 2.32
C GLU A 206 -2.27 -23.87 1.02
N TYR A 207 -3.42 -23.45 0.48
CA TYR A 207 -3.49 -22.77 -0.80
C TYR A 207 -4.72 -21.86 -0.90
N THR A 208 -4.62 -20.84 -1.75
CA THR A 208 -5.74 -19.99 -2.13
C THR A 208 -5.65 -19.61 -3.60
N THR A 209 -6.79 -19.42 -4.23
CA THR A 209 -6.89 -18.96 -5.62
C THR A 209 -8.04 -17.97 -5.77
N GLY A 210 -8.01 -17.22 -6.87
CA GLY A 210 -9.03 -16.21 -7.14
C GLY A 210 -8.77 -14.89 -6.40
N GLY A 211 -9.62 -13.93 -6.59
CA GLY A 211 -9.51 -12.56 -6.06
C GLY A 211 -10.21 -11.54 -6.95
N GLY A 212 -10.75 -11.99 -8.08
CA GLY A 212 -11.57 -11.17 -8.95
C GLY A 212 -13.04 -11.11 -8.51
N ARG A 213 -13.91 -10.64 -9.39
CA ARG A 213 -15.36 -10.49 -9.15
C ARG A 213 -16.07 -11.79 -8.73
N GLY A 214 -15.45 -12.95 -8.87
CA GLY A 214 -16.00 -14.27 -8.51
C GLY A 214 -15.74 -14.71 -7.06
N GLY A 215 -15.08 -13.91 -6.24
CA GLY A 215 -14.65 -14.31 -4.91
C GLY A 215 -13.33 -15.08 -4.92
N ALA A 216 -12.90 -15.54 -3.75
CA ALA A 216 -11.73 -16.37 -3.59
C ALA A 216 -12.06 -17.75 -3.08
N GLN A 217 -11.13 -18.64 -3.26
CA GLN A 217 -11.20 -20.02 -2.80
C GLN A 217 -10.00 -20.28 -1.89
N VAL A 218 -10.23 -20.94 -0.76
CA VAL A 218 -9.17 -21.39 0.14
C VAL A 218 -9.25 -22.90 0.30
N TYR A 219 -8.08 -23.55 0.40
CA TYR A 219 -7.98 -25.01 0.32
C TYR A 219 -7.32 -25.60 1.54
N VAL A 220 -7.94 -26.64 2.06
CA VAL A 220 -7.39 -27.59 3.04
C VAL A 220 -6.49 -28.60 2.34
N HIS A 221 -6.93 -29.10 1.17
CA HIS A 221 -6.19 -29.92 0.23
C HIS A 221 -6.31 -29.29 -1.14
N SER A 222 -5.21 -29.22 -1.87
CA SER A 222 -5.11 -28.49 -3.15
C SER A 222 -4.33 -29.21 -4.23
N ARG A 223 -4.13 -30.51 -4.07
CA ARG A 223 -3.30 -31.32 -4.97
C ARG A 223 -3.63 -31.15 -6.44
N ARG A 224 -4.93 -31.14 -6.76
CA ARG A 224 -5.37 -30.97 -8.13
C ARG A 224 -5.24 -29.52 -8.58
N THR A 225 -5.97 -28.61 -7.92
CA THR A 225 -6.00 -27.19 -8.34
C THR A 225 -4.63 -26.56 -8.22
N GLY A 226 -3.94 -26.74 -7.10
CA GLY A 226 -2.61 -26.21 -6.91
C GLY A 226 -1.59 -26.77 -7.88
N GLY A 227 -1.64 -28.07 -8.12
CA GLY A 227 -0.74 -28.74 -9.07
C GLY A 227 -0.97 -28.37 -10.53
N GLU A 228 -2.20 -28.06 -10.94
CA GLU A 228 -2.55 -27.64 -12.29
C GLU A 228 -2.36 -26.13 -12.51
N GLU A 229 -2.61 -25.31 -11.51
CA GLU A 229 -2.70 -23.86 -11.62
C GLU A 229 -1.42 -23.13 -11.22
N THR A 230 -0.63 -23.70 -10.31
CA THR A 230 0.58 -23.05 -9.80
C THR A 230 1.74 -23.24 -10.77
N ARG A 231 2.22 -22.12 -11.30
CA ARG A 231 3.54 -22.06 -11.93
C ARG A 231 4.49 -21.37 -10.97
N GLY A 232 5.73 -21.83 -10.94
CA GLY A 232 6.72 -21.35 -10.00
C GLY A 232 6.70 -22.13 -8.69
N THR A 233 7.21 -21.54 -7.64
CA THR A 233 7.41 -22.23 -6.36
C THR A 233 6.33 -21.83 -5.37
N TRP A 234 5.40 -22.72 -5.14
CA TRP A 234 4.51 -22.61 -3.99
C TRP A 234 5.19 -23.21 -2.76
N ARG A 235 5.23 -22.50 -1.66
CA ARG A 235 6.07 -22.85 -0.50
C ARG A 235 5.46 -23.91 0.40
N GLN A 236 4.14 -24.02 0.43
CA GLN A 236 3.43 -25.08 1.17
C GLN A 236 3.13 -26.23 0.23
N ALA A 237 3.15 -27.46 0.76
CA ALA A 237 2.86 -28.63 -0.06
C ALA A 237 1.39 -28.67 -0.49
N HIS A 238 1.14 -28.97 -1.76
CA HIS A 238 -0.19 -29.31 -2.25
C HIS A 238 -0.50 -30.75 -1.84
N THR A 239 -1.37 -30.92 -0.83
CA THR A 239 -1.69 -32.24 -0.30
C THR A 239 -2.99 -32.81 -0.88
N ALA A 240 -3.18 -34.11 -0.77
CA ALA A 240 -4.42 -34.82 -1.02
C ALA A 240 -4.79 -35.68 0.20
N LEU A 241 -6.08 -35.94 0.39
CA LEU A 241 -6.56 -36.89 1.38
C LEU A 241 -6.86 -38.23 0.69
N VAL A 242 -6.23 -39.31 1.12
CA VAL A 242 -6.53 -40.65 0.65
C VAL A 242 -7.32 -41.37 1.73
N LEU A 243 -8.58 -41.67 1.46
CA LEU A 243 -9.45 -42.45 2.33
C LEU A 243 -9.49 -43.93 1.91
N ALA A 244 -9.09 -44.83 2.80
CA ALA A 244 -9.37 -46.24 2.66
C ALA A 244 -10.90 -46.49 2.71
N PRO A 245 -11.41 -47.67 2.26
CA PRO A 245 -12.82 -48.04 2.47
C PRO A 245 -13.25 -47.83 3.92
N ALA A 246 -14.39 -47.16 4.13
CA ALA A 246 -14.92 -46.73 5.44
C ALA A 246 -14.02 -45.72 6.21
N GLY A 247 -12.97 -45.24 5.61
CA GLY A 247 -12.13 -44.18 6.17
C GLY A 247 -12.88 -42.86 6.32
N LYS A 248 -12.55 -42.10 7.37
CA LYS A 248 -13.22 -40.84 7.73
C LYS A 248 -12.21 -39.73 7.95
N ALA A 249 -12.62 -38.50 7.64
CA ALA A 249 -11.91 -37.28 8.00
C ALA A 249 -12.92 -36.18 8.35
N SER A 250 -12.50 -35.25 9.22
CA SER A 250 -13.32 -34.09 9.61
C SER A 250 -12.51 -32.83 9.55
N TYR A 251 -13.09 -31.78 9.00
CA TYR A 251 -12.53 -30.46 8.89
C TYR A 251 -13.54 -29.43 9.35
N GLY A 252 -13.07 -28.19 9.60
CA GLY A 252 -14.05 -27.18 9.95
C GLY A 252 -13.48 -25.78 10.05
N PHE A 253 -14.42 -24.85 10.05
CA PHE A 253 -14.20 -23.41 10.15
C PHE A 253 -15.07 -22.86 11.28
N ARG A 254 -14.58 -21.81 11.90
CA ARG A 254 -15.29 -21.08 12.95
C ARG A 254 -15.41 -19.62 12.55
N MET A 255 -16.60 -19.06 12.67
CA MET A 255 -16.91 -17.67 12.34
C MET A 255 -17.36 -16.94 13.59
N GLN A 256 -16.82 -15.74 13.80
CA GLN A 256 -17.13 -14.89 14.95
C GLN A 256 -17.16 -13.43 14.50
N TRP A 257 -18.12 -12.66 15.04
CA TRP A 257 -18.19 -11.23 14.82
C TRP A 257 -17.39 -10.49 15.89
N ALA A 258 -16.73 -9.42 15.49
CA ALA A 258 -15.93 -8.54 16.34
C ALA A 258 -16.28 -7.06 16.09
N ASP A 259 -16.17 -6.25 17.13
CA ASP A 259 -16.48 -4.82 17.07
C ASP A 259 -15.21 -3.95 16.90
N SER A 260 -14.02 -4.55 16.86
CA SER A 260 -12.75 -3.86 16.67
C SER A 260 -11.65 -4.78 16.18
N TYR A 261 -10.55 -4.19 15.69
CA TYR A 261 -9.32 -4.94 15.38
C TYR A 261 -8.69 -5.56 16.64
N ASP A 262 -8.75 -4.88 17.78
CA ASP A 262 -8.21 -5.43 19.03
C ASP A 262 -9.01 -6.67 19.46
N GLU A 263 -10.31 -6.68 19.23
CA GLU A 263 -11.13 -7.86 19.51
C GLU A 263 -10.83 -9.02 18.54
N LEU A 264 -10.58 -8.75 17.24
CA LEU A 264 -10.11 -9.77 16.31
C LEU A 264 -8.81 -10.43 16.80
N ARG A 265 -7.86 -9.64 17.29
CA ARG A 265 -6.59 -10.13 17.84
C ARG A 265 -6.80 -11.01 19.07
N GLU A 266 -7.68 -10.57 19.96
CA GLU A 266 -8.03 -11.33 21.16
C GLU A 266 -8.75 -12.64 20.84
N MET A 267 -9.57 -12.66 19.78
CA MET A 267 -10.19 -13.88 19.27
C MET A 267 -9.15 -14.86 18.76
N LEU A 268 -8.14 -14.39 18.00
CA LEU A 268 -7.02 -15.25 17.57
C LEU A 268 -6.32 -15.88 18.78
N TYR A 269 -6.02 -15.09 19.81
CA TYR A 269 -5.44 -15.57 21.03
C TYR A 269 -6.33 -16.64 21.72
N ARG A 270 -7.64 -16.37 21.86
CA ARG A 270 -8.58 -17.30 22.48
C ARG A 270 -8.70 -18.63 21.73
N GLU A 271 -8.59 -18.61 20.42
CA GLU A 271 -8.60 -19.82 19.56
C GLU A 271 -7.24 -20.56 19.55
N GLY A 272 -6.20 -20.02 20.20
CA GLY A 272 -4.85 -20.61 20.17
C GLY A 272 -4.14 -20.41 18.84
N LEU A 273 -4.54 -19.39 18.08
CA LEU A 273 -3.87 -18.94 16.88
C LEU A 273 -2.87 -17.83 17.25
N PHE A 274 -2.32 -17.17 16.25
CA PHE A 274 -1.26 -16.19 16.43
C PHE A 274 -1.72 -14.82 15.94
N ASP A 275 -1.73 -13.80 16.81
CA ASP A 275 -1.58 -12.41 16.37
C ASP A 275 -0.08 -12.13 16.22
N ILE A 276 0.33 -11.76 15.02
CA ILE A 276 1.73 -11.63 14.66
C ILE A 276 2.03 -10.16 14.41
N ARG A 277 3.05 -9.64 15.10
CA ARG A 277 3.59 -8.30 14.91
C ARG A 277 5.04 -8.40 14.49
N VAL A 278 5.44 -7.57 13.53
CA VAL A 278 6.82 -7.60 13.00
C VAL A 278 7.35 -6.19 12.84
N VAL A 279 8.57 -5.96 13.28
CA VAL A 279 9.33 -4.73 13.06
C VAL A 279 10.69 -5.06 12.45
N PRO A 280 11.20 -4.29 11.48
CA PRO A 280 10.58 -3.14 10.85
C PRO A 280 9.49 -3.50 9.85
N GLY A 281 9.38 -4.75 9.46
CA GLY A 281 8.44 -5.34 8.51
C GLY A 281 8.89 -6.73 8.07
N MET A 282 8.11 -7.40 7.24
CA MET A 282 8.45 -8.73 6.69
C MET A 282 9.32 -8.65 5.42
N THR A 283 9.47 -7.47 4.83
CA THR A 283 10.58 -7.16 3.91
C THR A 283 11.72 -6.59 4.74
N VAL A 284 12.88 -7.23 4.70
CA VAL A 284 14.00 -6.90 5.58
C VAL A 284 15.28 -6.77 4.76
N PRO A 285 15.92 -5.60 4.69
CA PRO A 285 17.27 -5.50 4.16
C PRO A 285 18.25 -6.36 4.97
N GLU A 286 19.16 -7.05 4.29
CA GLU A 286 20.12 -7.98 4.94
C GLU A 286 21.03 -7.33 6.00
N ASN A 287 21.16 -6.01 5.95
CA ASN A 287 21.92 -5.22 6.93
C ASN A 287 21.09 -4.73 8.12
N LEU A 288 19.82 -5.15 8.20
CA LEU A 288 18.92 -4.91 9.33
C LEU A 288 18.52 -6.22 10.01
N THR A 289 18.00 -6.10 11.22
CA THR A 289 17.47 -7.21 12.01
C THR A 289 15.97 -7.02 12.16
N ALA A 290 15.19 -8.09 12.00
CA ALA A 290 13.77 -8.08 12.31
C ALA A 290 13.53 -8.57 13.74
N ARG A 291 12.51 -8.00 14.40
CA ARG A 291 11.88 -8.59 15.59
C ARG A 291 10.46 -8.95 15.28
N PHE A 292 10.00 -10.09 15.77
CA PHE A 292 8.61 -10.47 15.65
C PHE A 292 8.07 -10.97 16.98
N ALA A 293 6.84 -10.60 17.27
CA ALA A 293 6.12 -11.00 18.46
C ALA A 293 4.96 -11.92 18.05
N LEU A 294 4.84 -13.03 18.74
CA LEU A 294 3.79 -14.01 18.60
C LEU A 294 2.90 -13.90 19.83
N TYR A 295 1.72 -13.29 19.69
CA TYR A 295 0.73 -13.25 20.76
C TYR A 295 -0.19 -14.45 20.63
N THR A 296 -0.03 -15.41 21.52
CA THR A 296 -0.75 -16.68 21.49
C THR A 296 -0.74 -17.37 22.84
N LYS A 297 -1.75 -18.21 23.09
CA LYS A 297 -1.75 -19.17 24.19
C LYS A 297 -1.23 -20.56 23.78
N ALA A 298 -0.95 -20.77 22.48
CA ALA A 298 -0.37 -21.99 21.98
C ALA A 298 1.03 -22.21 22.57
N ARG A 299 1.37 -23.46 22.89
CA ARG A 299 2.71 -23.81 23.33
C ARG A 299 3.67 -23.85 22.14
N ILE A 300 4.52 -22.83 22.03
CA ILE A 300 5.57 -22.79 21.01
C ILE A 300 6.67 -23.78 21.42
N GLU A 301 6.94 -24.72 20.53
CA GLU A 301 7.97 -25.76 20.72
C GLU A 301 9.30 -25.37 20.08
N ALA A 302 9.22 -24.85 18.85
CA ALA A 302 10.39 -24.35 18.12
C ALA A 302 10.03 -23.24 17.12
N VAL A 303 11.00 -22.42 16.79
CA VAL A 303 10.98 -21.55 15.62
C VAL A 303 12.18 -21.91 14.76
N VAL A 304 11.92 -22.47 13.59
CA VAL A 304 12.92 -23.09 12.73
C VAL A 304 13.05 -22.28 11.43
N ALA A 305 14.28 -21.90 11.07
CA ALA A 305 14.55 -21.23 9.81
C ALA A 305 14.65 -22.22 8.65
N GLU A 306 14.17 -21.82 7.48
CA GLU A 306 14.37 -22.58 6.22
C GLU A 306 15.86 -22.74 5.87
N PHE A 307 16.65 -21.70 6.13
CA PHE A 307 18.11 -21.67 5.89
C PHE A 307 18.85 -21.44 7.21
N PRO A 308 19.00 -22.46 8.07
CA PRO A 308 19.54 -22.28 9.41
C PRO A 308 21.01 -21.80 9.40
N GLU A 309 21.77 -22.12 8.35
CA GLU A 309 23.16 -21.67 8.17
C GLU A 309 23.25 -20.19 7.73
N ARG A 310 22.14 -19.58 7.32
CA ARG A 310 22.05 -18.20 6.84
C ARG A 310 21.12 -17.32 7.66
N THR A 311 20.47 -17.89 8.68
CA THR A 311 19.48 -17.19 9.50
C THR A 311 19.75 -17.44 10.97
N THR A 312 19.97 -16.38 11.71
CA THR A 312 20.11 -16.45 13.17
C THR A 312 18.77 -16.07 13.80
N ILE A 313 18.24 -16.93 14.68
CA ILE A 313 17.03 -16.68 15.45
C ILE A 313 17.39 -16.69 16.94
N LYS A 314 16.96 -15.66 17.67
CA LYS A 314 17.14 -15.52 19.10
C LYS A 314 15.82 -15.21 19.77
N ARG A 315 15.45 -15.95 20.82
CA ARG A 315 14.33 -15.57 21.68
C ARG A 315 14.77 -14.38 22.53
N VAL A 316 14.04 -13.29 22.46
CA VAL A 316 14.32 -12.05 23.22
C VAL A 316 13.68 -12.12 24.60
N GLY A 317 12.43 -12.60 24.69
CA GLY A 317 11.72 -12.70 25.95
C GLY A 317 10.21 -12.72 25.78
N GLU A 318 9.54 -12.44 26.88
CA GLU A 318 8.08 -12.33 26.98
C GLU A 318 7.76 -11.04 27.73
N PRO A 319 7.72 -9.88 27.05
CA PRO A 319 7.53 -8.57 27.68
C PRO A 319 6.16 -8.39 28.32
N ALA A 320 5.16 -9.12 27.84
CA ALA A 320 3.82 -9.19 28.39
C ALA A 320 3.29 -10.61 28.24
N PRO A 321 2.35 -11.07 29.11
CA PRO A 321 1.81 -12.42 29.07
C PRO A 321 1.33 -12.80 27.66
N GLY A 322 1.78 -13.95 27.15
CA GLY A 322 1.44 -14.48 25.83
C GLY A 322 2.16 -13.83 24.65
N HIS A 323 2.99 -12.80 24.86
CA HIS A 323 3.79 -12.17 23.81
C HIS A 323 5.20 -12.74 23.75
N HIS A 324 5.44 -13.71 22.90
CA HIS A 324 6.75 -14.32 22.72
C HIS A 324 7.54 -13.58 21.64
N VAL A 325 8.60 -12.88 22.05
CA VAL A 325 9.39 -12.04 21.15
C VAL A 325 10.65 -12.74 20.70
N TYR A 326 10.89 -12.70 19.39
CA TYR A 326 12.07 -13.24 18.72
C TYR A 326 12.77 -12.15 17.91
N GLU A 327 14.06 -12.29 17.72
CA GLU A 327 14.87 -11.52 16.82
C GLU A 327 15.43 -12.44 15.73
N ALA A 328 15.37 -12.01 14.47
CA ALA A 328 15.89 -12.75 13.33
C ALA A 328 16.82 -11.87 12.49
N ALA A 329 17.99 -12.40 12.15
CA ALA A 329 18.93 -11.80 11.20
C ALA A 329 19.12 -12.76 10.03
N PHE A 330 18.90 -12.25 8.82
CA PHE A 330 18.93 -13.03 7.59
C PHE A 330 20.16 -12.67 6.74
N ARG A 331 20.79 -13.70 6.14
CA ARG A 331 21.93 -13.56 5.21
C ARG A 331 21.66 -14.19 3.83
N LYS A 332 20.49 -14.78 3.64
CA LYS A 332 20.04 -15.30 2.36
C LYS A 332 19.08 -14.28 1.75
N LEU A 333 19.46 -13.70 0.63
CA LEU A 333 18.60 -12.80 -0.12
C LEU A 333 17.39 -13.54 -0.72
N GLY A 334 16.32 -12.81 -0.92
CA GLY A 334 15.06 -13.34 -1.40
C GLY A 334 14.20 -13.91 -0.28
N GLU A 335 13.44 -14.90 -0.62
CA GLU A 335 12.43 -15.50 0.24
C GLU A 335 13.05 -16.37 1.34
N ASN A 336 12.57 -16.19 2.56
CA ASN A 336 12.97 -16.92 3.76
C ASN A 336 11.74 -17.26 4.59
N MET A 337 11.55 -18.54 4.87
CA MET A 337 10.44 -19.00 5.70
C MET A 337 10.91 -19.37 7.11
N LEU A 338 10.18 -18.91 8.12
CA LEU A 338 10.30 -19.40 9.49
C LEU A 338 9.10 -20.30 9.78
N THR A 339 9.37 -21.49 10.29
CA THR A 339 8.33 -22.44 10.74
C THR A 339 8.20 -22.35 12.25
N ILE A 340 7.02 -22.03 12.73
CA ILE A 340 6.65 -22.09 14.15
C ILE A 340 6.03 -23.46 14.40
N GLU A 341 6.72 -24.30 15.15
CA GLU A 341 6.20 -25.59 15.61
C GLU A 341 5.54 -25.41 16.97
N HIS A 342 4.30 -25.90 17.11
CA HIS A 342 3.49 -25.69 18.31
C HIS A 342 2.49 -26.83 18.55
N ASP A 343 2.03 -26.96 19.79
CA ASP A 343 0.95 -27.85 20.23
C ASP A 343 1.02 -29.27 19.67
N GLY A 344 2.20 -29.90 19.73
CA GLY A 344 2.35 -31.31 19.39
C GLY A 344 2.36 -31.59 17.89
N GLY A 345 3.09 -30.79 17.11
CA GLY A 345 3.35 -31.02 15.68
C GLY A 345 2.52 -30.19 14.71
N ARG A 346 1.80 -29.19 15.22
CA ARG A 346 1.16 -28.16 14.39
C ARG A 346 2.24 -27.21 13.86
N ARG A 347 2.00 -26.62 12.71
CA ARG A 347 2.92 -25.69 12.06
C ARG A 347 2.20 -24.47 11.55
N THR A 348 2.83 -23.31 11.79
CA THR A 348 2.46 -22.01 11.26
C THR A 348 3.70 -21.39 10.64
N TYR A 349 3.57 -20.66 9.55
CA TYR A 349 4.70 -20.17 8.77
C TYR A 349 4.74 -18.64 8.77
N LEU A 350 5.92 -18.06 8.87
CA LEU A 350 6.17 -16.65 8.63
C LEU A 350 7.06 -16.49 7.41
N GLU A 351 6.68 -15.61 6.53
CA GLU A 351 7.36 -15.39 5.26
C GLU A 351 8.06 -14.04 5.23
N PHE A 352 9.38 -14.07 5.22
CA PHE A 352 10.21 -12.89 5.09
C PHE A 352 10.79 -12.78 3.68
N PHE A 353 10.87 -11.55 3.18
CA PHE A 353 11.60 -11.25 1.97
C PHE A 353 12.83 -10.41 2.30
N VAL A 354 14.02 -10.93 2.00
CA VAL A 354 15.29 -10.30 2.35
C VAL A 354 15.87 -9.60 1.12
N THR A 355 16.14 -8.30 1.25
CA THR A 355 16.70 -7.49 0.18
C THR A 355 18.16 -7.13 0.42
N GLU A 356 18.84 -6.68 -0.62
CA GLU A 356 20.07 -5.91 -0.47
C GLU A 356 19.81 -4.64 0.36
N PRO A 357 20.85 -3.95 0.85
CA PRO A 357 20.69 -2.66 1.50
C PRO A 357 19.90 -1.68 0.63
N LEU A 358 18.98 -0.94 1.24
CA LEU A 358 18.04 -0.07 0.49
C LEU A 358 18.77 0.98 -0.36
N GLU A 359 19.86 1.54 0.13
CA GLU A 359 20.69 2.49 -0.62
C GLU A 359 21.22 1.87 -1.92
N THR A 360 21.60 0.60 -1.88
CA THR A 360 22.05 -0.17 -3.04
C THR A 360 20.91 -0.33 -4.06
N LEU A 361 19.71 -0.70 -3.62
CA LEU A 361 18.56 -0.87 -4.50
C LEU A 361 18.16 0.43 -5.18
N ILE A 362 18.11 1.53 -4.43
CA ILE A 362 17.76 2.86 -4.93
C ILE A 362 18.74 3.29 -6.03
N LYS A 363 20.03 3.14 -5.78
CA LYS A 363 21.08 3.50 -6.74
C LYS A 363 21.07 2.62 -7.98
N LYS A 364 20.97 1.30 -7.81
CA LYS A 364 20.88 0.36 -8.93
C LYS A 364 19.71 0.66 -9.86
N ARG A 365 18.51 0.91 -9.28
CA ARG A 365 17.32 1.17 -10.09
C ARG A 365 17.43 2.46 -10.88
N ALA A 366 17.89 3.54 -10.27
CA ALA A 366 18.04 4.83 -10.94
C ALA A 366 19.08 4.74 -12.09
N ALA A 367 20.23 4.12 -11.84
CA ALA A 367 21.24 3.87 -12.85
C ALA A 367 20.71 3.05 -14.03
N PHE A 368 19.95 1.98 -13.72
CA PHE A 368 19.37 1.11 -14.75
C PHE A 368 18.39 1.87 -15.65
N ILE A 369 17.50 2.70 -15.08
CA ILE A 369 16.57 3.52 -15.86
C ILE A 369 17.35 4.46 -16.78
N ALA A 370 18.32 5.18 -16.25
CA ALA A 370 19.07 6.18 -16.99
C ALA A 370 19.95 5.57 -18.11
N GLU A 371 20.60 4.43 -17.84
CA GLU A 371 21.57 3.83 -18.75
C GLU A 371 20.98 2.79 -19.69
N ARG A 372 19.93 2.07 -19.28
CA ARG A 372 19.41 0.92 -20.04
C ARG A 372 18.01 1.15 -20.60
N GLN A 373 17.18 1.99 -19.98
CA GLN A 373 15.81 2.23 -20.43
C GLN A 373 15.62 3.49 -21.25
N GLN A 374 16.59 4.42 -21.27
CA GLN A 374 16.49 5.61 -22.11
C GLN A 374 16.75 5.29 -23.58
N ILE A 375 15.78 5.63 -24.44
CA ILE A 375 15.88 5.48 -25.89
C ILE A 375 16.49 6.75 -26.46
N ARG A 376 17.60 6.61 -27.19
CA ARG A 376 18.29 7.73 -27.85
C ARG A 376 18.34 7.50 -29.36
N ASP A 377 17.28 7.95 -30.04
CA ASP A 377 17.16 7.91 -31.50
C ASP A 377 16.57 9.23 -32.01
N PRO A 378 17.39 10.18 -32.43
CA PRO A 378 16.92 11.49 -32.91
C PRO A 378 15.95 11.45 -34.07
N ALA A 379 15.90 10.36 -34.84
CA ALA A 379 14.99 10.21 -35.97
C ALA A 379 13.53 9.89 -35.52
N LYS A 380 13.34 9.55 -34.25
CA LYS A 380 12.06 9.13 -33.72
C LYS A 380 11.42 10.20 -32.83
N TRP A 381 10.09 10.31 -32.87
CA TRP A 381 9.37 11.25 -32.00
C TRP A 381 9.42 10.88 -30.51
N TRP A 382 9.69 9.62 -30.19
CA TRP A 382 9.91 9.15 -28.82
C TRP A 382 11.38 9.19 -28.36
N ASN A 383 12.20 9.94 -29.08
CA ASN A 383 13.60 10.18 -28.68
C ASN A 383 13.68 10.79 -27.27
N GLY A 384 14.47 10.19 -26.42
CA GLY A 384 14.68 10.61 -25.04
C GLY A 384 13.79 9.89 -24.02
N VAL A 385 12.74 9.18 -24.45
CA VAL A 385 11.82 8.51 -23.53
C VAL A 385 12.47 7.34 -22.80
N TYR A 386 11.96 7.04 -21.62
CA TYR A 386 12.30 5.82 -20.90
C TYR A 386 11.33 4.71 -21.28
N GLY A 387 11.81 3.76 -22.08
CA GLY A 387 11.00 2.62 -22.53
C GLY A 387 10.79 1.56 -21.46
N PRO A 388 9.75 0.73 -21.57
CA PRO A 388 9.54 -0.40 -20.69
C PRO A 388 10.59 -1.49 -20.91
N TYR A 389 11.00 -2.15 -19.84
CA TYR A 389 12.00 -3.22 -19.90
C TYR A 389 11.36 -4.60 -19.88
N ASP A 390 11.67 -5.40 -20.88
CA ASP A 390 11.26 -6.80 -20.96
C ASP A 390 12.28 -7.66 -20.20
N MET A 391 11.89 -8.14 -19.04
CA MET A 391 12.75 -8.94 -18.15
C MET A 391 13.16 -10.27 -18.75
N ARG A 392 12.31 -10.86 -19.60
CA ARG A 392 12.58 -12.15 -20.26
C ARG A 392 13.55 -11.98 -21.42
N ALA A 393 13.23 -11.05 -22.31
CA ALA A 393 14.07 -10.77 -23.47
C ALA A 393 15.32 -9.96 -23.13
N LYS A 394 15.37 -9.33 -21.95
CA LYS A 394 16.45 -8.47 -21.46
C LYS A 394 16.73 -7.29 -22.38
N VAL A 395 15.67 -6.69 -22.90
CA VAL A 395 15.72 -5.54 -23.81
C VAL A 395 14.73 -4.46 -23.41
N THR A 396 15.06 -3.22 -23.71
CA THR A 396 14.12 -2.11 -23.65
C THR A 396 13.26 -2.15 -24.90
N ARG A 397 11.95 -2.20 -24.72
CA ARG A 397 10.99 -2.26 -25.82
C ARG A 397 10.69 -0.86 -26.36
N THR A 398 10.40 -0.81 -27.67
CA THR A 398 10.08 0.42 -28.37
C THR A 398 8.80 0.27 -29.19
N ILE A 399 8.34 1.36 -29.80
CA ILE A 399 7.20 1.34 -30.73
C ILE A 399 7.48 0.50 -31.98
N ASP A 400 8.74 0.36 -32.37
CA ASP A 400 9.14 -0.40 -33.57
C ASP A 400 9.13 -1.93 -33.35
N ASP A 401 8.94 -2.41 -32.12
CA ASP A 401 8.91 -3.84 -31.84
C ASP A 401 7.66 -4.50 -32.47
N PRO A 402 7.81 -5.52 -33.31
CA PRO A 402 6.70 -6.08 -34.09
C PRO A 402 5.65 -6.82 -33.25
N ASP A 403 6.04 -7.31 -32.06
CA ASP A 403 5.18 -8.10 -31.18
C ASP A 403 4.31 -7.25 -30.24
N ILE A 404 4.33 -5.92 -30.41
CA ILE A 404 3.70 -4.99 -29.50
C ILE A 404 2.41 -4.44 -30.09
N PHE A 405 1.38 -4.40 -29.27
CA PHE A 405 0.17 -3.64 -29.57
C PHE A 405 0.49 -2.14 -29.53
N LEU A 406 0.53 -1.52 -30.67
CA LEU A 406 1.00 -0.16 -30.88
C LEU A 406 0.27 0.88 -29.99
N ASP A 407 -1.04 0.77 -29.87
CA ASP A 407 -1.85 1.63 -29.01
C ASP A 407 -1.49 1.50 -27.51
N ARG A 408 -1.01 0.33 -27.12
CA ARG A 408 -0.58 0.08 -25.76
C ARG A 408 0.80 0.64 -25.45
N MET A 409 1.71 0.59 -26.42
CA MET A 409 3.04 1.14 -26.23
C MET A 409 3.01 2.66 -26.03
N VAL A 410 2.16 3.38 -26.79
CA VAL A 410 2.01 4.83 -26.58
C VAL A 410 1.48 5.13 -25.17
N TYR A 411 0.51 4.34 -24.70
CA TYR A 411 0.05 4.46 -23.31
C TYR A 411 1.19 4.25 -22.31
N VAL A 412 1.98 3.20 -22.47
CA VAL A 412 3.09 2.86 -21.57
C VAL A 412 4.18 3.94 -21.55
N LEU A 413 4.34 4.67 -22.64
CA LEU A 413 5.35 5.73 -22.72
C LEU A 413 4.86 7.10 -22.21
N THR A 414 3.56 7.36 -22.25
CA THR A 414 3.02 8.72 -22.06
C THR A 414 1.99 8.86 -20.96
N CYS A 415 1.48 7.77 -20.39
CA CYS A 415 0.48 7.82 -19.33
C CYS A 415 1.14 8.00 -17.95
N ASP A 416 0.36 8.48 -17.02
CA ASP A 416 0.75 8.81 -15.64
C ASP A 416 1.55 7.70 -14.94
N ASP A 417 0.91 6.58 -14.65
CA ASP A 417 1.51 5.50 -13.88
C ASP A 417 2.59 4.70 -14.65
N PRO A 418 2.38 4.19 -15.89
CA PRO A 418 3.39 3.39 -16.56
C PRO A 418 4.50 4.20 -17.23
N GLY A 419 4.23 5.40 -17.73
CA GLY A 419 5.15 6.19 -18.54
C GLY A 419 5.90 7.28 -17.78
N LEU A 420 5.15 8.08 -17.03
CA LEU A 420 5.66 9.32 -16.47
C LEU A 420 6.32 9.17 -15.09
N SER A 421 6.36 7.98 -14.51
CA SER A 421 6.84 7.75 -13.14
C SER A 421 8.36 7.54 -13.04
N LYS A 422 9.01 7.06 -14.10
CA LYS A 422 10.46 6.76 -14.10
C LYS A 422 11.31 8.00 -13.86
N ALA A 423 11.06 9.05 -14.61
CA ALA A 423 11.84 10.29 -14.52
C ALA A 423 11.70 10.99 -13.16
N PRO A 424 10.52 11.17 -12.56
CA PRO A 424 10.39 11.68 -11.19
C PRO A 424 11.11 10.86 -10.13
N PHE A 425 11.11 9.52 -10.24
CA PHE A 425 11.89 8.68 -9.32
C PHE A 425 13.39 8.92 -9.43
N VAL A 426 13.95 8.91 -10.66
CA VAL A 426 15.37 9.19 -10.90
C VAL A 426 15.73 10.58 -10.42
N ALA A 427 14.90 11.60 -10.68
CA ALA A 427 15.12 12.95 -10.21
C ALA A 427 15.11 13.05 -8.68
N SER A 428 14.11 12.44 -8.01
CA SER A 428 14.04 12.42 -6.55
C SER A 428 15.26 11.75 -5.91
N LYS A 429 15.77 10.65 -6.49
CA LYS A 429 17.02 10.01 -6.05
C LYS A 429 18.21 10.98 -6.20
N ASN A 430 18.30 11.73 -7.30
CA ASN A 430 19.41 12.63 -7.57
C ASN A 430 19.41 13.91 -6.71
N VAL A 431 18.29 14.29 -6.12
CA VAL A 431 18.25 15.29 -5.05
C VAL A 431 19.12 14.86 -3.85
N THR A 432 19.17 13.55 -3.58
CA THR A 432 19.90 12.99 -2.43
C THR A 432 21.28 12.42 -2.81
N TYR A 433 21.34 11.69 -3.90
CA TYR A 433 22.57 11.05 -4.42
C TYR A 433 22.80 11.52 -5.86
N PRO A 434 23.41 12.70 -6.05
CA PRO A 434 23.60 13.26 -7.38
C PRO A 434 24.60 12.43 -8.20
N GLU A 435 24.19 12.07 -9.41
CA GLU A 435 25.01 11.35 -10.40
C GLU A 435 24.92 12.06 -11.75
N ALA A 436 26.04 12.56 -12.24
CA ALA A 436 26.07 13.40 -13.43
C ALA A 436 25.45 12.75 -14.69
N LYS A 437 25.64 11.43 -14.86
CA LYS A 437 25.06 10.67 -15.98
C LYS A 437 23.54 10.56 -15.89
N GLU A 438 23.01 10.36 -14.68
CA GLU A 438 21.57 10.28 -14.48
C GLU A 438 20.91 11.66 -14.66
N ILE A 439 21.55 12.72 -14.17
CA ILE A 439 21.09 14.10 -14.37
C ILE A 439 21.09 14.45 -15.86
N GLU A 440 22.15 14.10 -16.60
CA GLU A 440 22.21 14.27 -18.05
C GLU A 440 21.10 13.49 -18.78
N SER A 441 20.83 12.29 -18.35
CA SER A 441 19.73 11.46 -18.88
C SER A 441 18.37 12.13 -18.66
N LEU A 442 18.12 12.70 -17.47
CA LEU A 442 16.90 13.46 -17.18
C LEU A 442 16.78 14.72 -18.06
N GLU A 443 17.85 15.46 -18.22
CA GLU A 443 17.87 16.63 -19.09
C GLU A 443 17.64 16.26 -20.56
N TYR A 444 18.19 15.13 -21.00
CA TYR A 444 17.95 14.60 -22.35
C TYR A 444 16.47 14.23 -22.56
N TYR A 445 15.85 13.58 -21.58
CA TYR A 445 14.41 13.28 -21.57
C TYR A 445 13.57 14.56 -21.63
N LEU A 446 13.86 15.53 -20.76
CA LEU A 446 13.15 16.80 -20.72
C LEU A 446 13.26 17.59 -22.04
N LYS A 447 14.47 17.65 -22.59
CA LYS A 447 14.75 18.44 -23.80
C LYS A 447 14.16 17.82 -25.07
N ASN A 448 14.24 16.51 -25.21
CA ASN A 448 13.93 15.83 -26.46
C ASN A 448 12.55 15.18 -26.51
N PHE A 449 11.99 14.80 -25.37
CA PHE A 449 10.69 14.13 -25.31
C PHE A 449 9.59 14.98 -24.64
N VAL A 450 9.90 15.60 -23.48
CA VAL A 450 8.87 16.33 -22.73
C VAL A 450 8.58 17.68 -23.35
N TRP A 451 9.57 18.57 -23.42
CA TRP A 451 9.39 19.95 -23.83
C TRP A 451 9.12 20.10 -25.34
N GLY A 452 7.91 20.45 -25.68
CA GLY A 452 7.46 20.55 -27.04
C GLY A 452 7.03 19.21 -27.66
N GLY A 453 7.08 18.12 -26.92
CA GLY A 453 6.55 16.80 -27.29
C GLY A 453 5.37 16.42 -26.41
N LEU A 454 5.63 15.85 -25.24
CA LEU A 454 4.60 15.50 -24.26
C LEU A 454 3.94 16.72 -23.62
N GLN A 455 4.67 17.83 -23.52
CA GLN A 455 4.20 19.08 -22.96
C GLN A 455 4.29 20.20 -24.01
N ARG A 456 3.27 21.04 -24.08
CA ARG A 456 3.25 22.24 -24.95
C ARG A 456 4.26 23.27 -24.46
N ARG A 457 4.87 23.97 -25.42
CA ARG A 457 5.79 25.06 -25.12
C ARG A 457 5.04 26.30 -24.62
N ASP A 458 5.78 27.24 -24.10
CA ASP A 458 5.32 28.54 -23.62
C ASP A 458 4.74 29.44 -24.71
N ASP A 459 5.14 29.24 -25.97
CA ASP A 459 4.67 29.97 -27.16
C ASP A 459 3.53 29.27 -27.91
N GLU A 460 3.20 28.03 -27.56
CA GLU A 460 2.13 27.26 -28.21
C GLU A 460 0.73 27.61 -27.66
N ARG A 461 -0.14 28.10 -28.55
CA ARG A 461 -1.53 28.47 -28.20
C ARG A 461 -2.55 27.52 -28.87
N PRO A 462 -3.70 27.23 -28.26
CA PRO A 462 -4.06 27.51 -26.87
C PRO A 462 -3.29 26.60 -25.89
N TYR A 463 -3.42 26.84 -24.59
CA TYR A 463 -2.95 25.97 -23.53
C TYR A 463 -1.41 25.78 -23.40
N PRO A 464 -0.60 26.86 -23.32
CA PRO A 464 0.84 26.75 -23.06
C PRO A 464 1.12 25.98 -21.76
N TYR A 465 2.20 25.19 -21.72
CA TYR A 465 2.56 24.28 -20.63
C TYR A 465 1.58 23.12 -20.38
N GLY A 466 0.53 22.98 -21.21
CA GLY A 466 -0.39 21.88 -21.11
C GLY A 466 0.29 20.53 -21.33
N VAL A 467 0.00 19.53 -20.51
CA VAL A 467 0.52 18.17 -20.64
C VAL A 467 -0.48 17.33 -21.42
N TYR A 468 -0.01 16.69 -22.50
CA TYR A 468 -0.85 15.84 -23.32
C TYR A 468 -1.19 14.53 -22.61
N GLY A 469 -2.48 14.31 -22.40
CA GLY A 469 -2.98 13.03 -21.95
C GLY A 469 -2.85 11.95 -23.02
N THR A 470 -2.67 10.71 -22.60
CA THR A 470 -2.60 9.61 -23.54
C THR A 470 -3.86 9.49 -24.38
N PRO A 471 -3.74 9.29 -25.70
CA PRO A 471 -4.89 9.18 -26.59
C PRO A 471 -5.73 7.90 -26.41
N ASN A 472 -5.27 6.93 -25.64
CA ASN A 472 -5.92 5.64 -25.45
C ASN A 472 -7.36 5.73 -24.96
N TRP A 473 -7.69 6.71 -24.14
CA TRP A 473 -9.04 6.87 -23.59
C TRP A 473 -10.11 7.13 -24.65
N TYR A 474 -9.75 7.85 -25.71
CA TYR A 474 -10.64 8.10 -26.86
C TYR A 474 -10.60 6.98 -27.88
N ILE A 475 -9.41 6.45 -28.14
CA ILE A 475 -9.16 5.47 -29.19
C ILE A 475 -9.76 4.12 -28.84
N ASN A 476 -9.78 3.74 -27.56
CA ASN A 476 -10.37 2.47 -27.12
C ASN A 476 -11.88 2.39 -27.33
N ARG A 477 -12.57 3.51 -27.47
CA ARG A 477 -14.04 3.57 -27.69
C ARG A 477 -14.44 3.57 -29.16
N ASP A 478 -13.50 3.87 -30.07
CA ASP A 478 -13.76 3.96 -31.51
C ASP A 478 -12.72 3.14 -32.30
N PRO A 479 -13.11 1.96 -32.84
CA PRO A 479 -12.20 1.10 -33.61
C PRO A 479 -11.62 1.74 -34.88
N ALA A 480 -12.34 2.69 -35.49
CA ALA A 480 -11.85 3.38 -36.69
C ALA A 480 -10.76 4.38 -36.35
N ARG A 481 -10.95 5.16 -35.29
CA ARG A 481 -9.91 6.07 -34.76
C ARG A 481 -8.69 5.31 -34.29
N ARG A 482 -8.87 4.15 -33.67
CA ARG A 482 -7.80 3.27 -33.23
C ARG A 482 -6.91 2.81 -34.40
N ARG A 483 -7.52 2.43 -35.53
CA ARG A 483 -6.77 2.05 -36.76
C ARG A 483 -6.02 3.25 -37.35
N ALA A 484 -6.69 4.37 -37.53
CA ALA A 484 -6.09 5.59 -38.06
C ALA A 484 -4.92 6.06 -37.18
N TYR A 485 -5.04 5.92 -35.87
CA TYR A 485 -3.96 6.24 -34.93
C TYR A 485 -2.77 5.28 -35.06
N ALA A 486 -3.02 3.98 -35.12
CA ALA A 486 -1.99 2.98 -35.31
C ALA A 486 -1.24 3.20 -36.65
N GLU A 487 -1.96 3.47 -37.71
CA GLU A 487 -1.41 3.79 -39.04
C GLU A 487 -0.57 5.06 -39.02
N SER A 488 -0.99 6.09 -38.27
CA SER A 488 -0.24 7.34 -38.15
C SER A 488 1.06 7.19 -37.39
N LEU A 489 1.11 6.31 -36.40
CA LEU A 489 2.35 6.01 -35.66
C LEU A 489 3.37 5.29 -36.54
N VAL A 490 2.93 4.36 -37.40
CA VAL A 490 3.79 3.62 -38.33
C VAL A 490 4.33 4.54 -39.44
N SER A 491 3.55 5.52 -39.86
CA SER A 491 3.95 6.45 -40.92
C SER A 491 4.97 7.50 -40.48
N GLY A 492 5.40 7.47 -39.21
CA GLY A 492 6.37 8.44 -38.70
C GLY A 492 5.82 9.86 -38.57
N ALA A 493 4.49 10.02 -38.62
CA ALA A 493 3.86 11.29 -38.40
C ALA A 493 4.21 11.83 -37.00
N THR A 494 4.20 13.12 -36.86
CA THR A 494 4.26 13.87 -35.60
C THR A 494 3.04 13.57 -34.68
N ALA A 495 2.68 12.39 -34.66
CA ALA A 495 1.40 11.75 -34.40
C ALA A 495 0.80 12.07 -33.04
N LEU A 496 1.63 12.16 -32.00
CA LEU A 496 1.07 12.48 -30.68
C LEU A 496 0.49 13.89 -30.65
N ARG A 497 1.22 14.86 -31.21
CA ARG A 497 0.80 16.28 -31.24
C ARG A 497 -0.39 16.51 -32.14
N ASP A 498 -0.42 15.85 -33.29
CA ASP A 498 -1.50 16.06 -34.29
C ASP A 498 -2.80 15.37 -33.89
N LEU A 499 -2.70 14.24 -33.18
CA LEU A 499 -3.84 13.47 -32.72
C LEU A 499 -4.42 13.95 -31.39
N VAL A 500 -3.64 14.67 -30.59
CA VAL A 500 -3.99 15.07 -29.22
C VAL A 500 -3.87 16.57 -28.99
N LYS A 501 -3.89 17.35 -30.04
CA LYS A 501 -3.63 18.80 -30.04
C LYS A 501 -4.44 19.58 -28.99
N GLU A 502 -5.60 19.09 -28.59
CA GLU A 502 -6.49 19.64 -27.57
C GLU A 502 -6.52 18.81 -26.29
N HIS A 503 -5.75 17.70 -26.20
CA HIS A 503 -5.82 16.74 -25.10
C HIS A 503 -4.89 17.08 -23.94
N VAL A 504 -4.99 18.28 -23.41
CA VAL A 504 -4.27 18.71 -22.20
C VAL A 504 -5.19 18.75 -20.97
N TRP A 505 -6.22 17.93 -20.99
CA TRP A 505 -7.30 17.89 -20.02
C TRP A 505 -7.09 16.85 -18.93
N ARG A 506 -6.20 15.85 -19.14
CA ARG A 506 -6.06 14.74 -18.21
C ARG A 506 -5.26 15.17 -16.98
N SER A 507 -5.94 15.39 -15.87
CA SER A 507 -5.35 15.91 -14.64
C SER A 507 -4.28 14.99 -14.03
N TYR A 508 -4.34 13.69 -14.27
CA TYR A 508 -3.39 12.71 -13.74
C TYR A 508 -1.94 12.90 -14.19
N ASP A 509 -1.73 13.38 -15.41
CA ASP A 509 -0.41 13.47 -15.99
C ASP A 509 0.40 14.65 -15.44
N TYR A 510 -0.28 15.72 -15.00
CA TYR A 510 0.36 16.95 -14.56
C TYR A 510 1.25 16.83 -13.32
N PRO A 511 0.81 16.18 -12.21
CA PRO A 511 1.63 16.10 -11.00
C PRO A 511 2.98 15.43 -11.22
N HIS A 512 3.08 14.45 -12.14
CA HIS A 512 4.35 13.81 -12.50
C HIS A 512 5.34 14.79 -13.15
N VAL A 513 4.85 15.62 -14.07
CA VAL A 513 5.66 16.62 -14.76
C VAL A 513 6.04 17.76 -13.82
N ILE A 514 5.11 18.20 -12.95
CA ILE A 514 5.41 19.19 -11.91
C ILE A 514 6.51 18.66 -10.99
N MET A 515 6.38 17.41 -10.51
CA MET A 515 7.35 16.77 -9.63
C MET A 515 8.73 16.64 -10.29
N LEU A 516 8.76 16.25 -11.57
CA LEU A 516 10.01 16.17 -12.32
C LEU A 516 10.72 17.53 -12.39
N TYR A 517 10.03 18.59 -12.80
CA TYR A 517 10.63 19.92 -12.86
C TYR A 517 11.03 20.44 -11.48
N PHE A 518 10.23 20.15 -10.45
CA PHE A 518 10.55 20.56 -9.10
C PHE A 518 11.82 19.89 -8.56
N HIS A 519 11.97 18.58 -8.77
CA HIS A 519 13.22 17.92 -8.38
C HIS A 519 14.42 18.37 -9.23
N MET A 520 14.24 18.68 -10.51
CA MET A 520 15.28 19.27 -11.33
C MET A 520 15.65 20.68 -10.84
N TYR A 521 14.68 21.47 -10.36
CA TYR A 521 14.97 22.73 -9.68
C TYR A 521 15.84 22.51 -8.43
N GLN A 522 15.49 21.55 -7.60
CA GLN A 522 16.29 21.20 -6.41
C GLN A 522 17.73 20.78 -6.80
N ILE A 523 17.86 19.94 -7.83
CA ILE A 523 19.16 19.50 -8.34
C ILE A 523 19.96 20.69 -8.86
N ALA A 524 19.39 21.52 -9.73
CA ALA A 524 20.08 22.69 -10.30
C ALA A 524 20.48 23.73 -9.24
N ARG A 525 19.67 23.86 -8.18
CA ARG A 525 19.97 24.74 -7.05
C ARG A 525 21.12 24.21 -6.18
N MET A 526 21.11 22.92 -5.89
CA MET A 526 22.10 22.29 -5.01
C MET A 526 23.39 21.89 -5.72
N TYR A 527 23.29 21.51 -7.00
CA TYR A 527 24.39 20.97 -7.81
C TYR A 527 24.46 21.67 -9.18
N PRO A 528 24.63 23.01 -9.21
CA PRO A 528 24.57 23.79 -10.46
C PRO A 528 25.60 23.36 -11.49
N GLU A 529 26.72 22.78 -11.07
CA GLU A 529 27.75 22.24 -11.95
C GLU A 529 27.32 20.99 -12.73
N MET A 530 26.29 20.29 -12.26
CA MET A 530 25.76 19.07 -12.90
C MET A 530 24.58 19.34 -13.83
N SER A 531 23.89 20.47 -13.66
CA SER A 531 22.74 20.85 -14.49
C SER A 531 23.19 21.75 -15.64
N ARG A 532 22.79 21.40 -16.87
CA ARG A 532 23.27 22.06 -18.09
C ARG A 532 22.16 22.55 -19.02
N TYR A 533 20.93 22.01 -18.87
CA TYR A 533 19.83 22.36 -19.79
C TYR A 533 19.11 23.63 -19.33
N LEU A 534 18.71 23.72 -18.08
CA LEU A 534 18.15 24.92 -17.47
C LEU A 534 18.83 25.17 -16.11
N ASP A 535 18.83 26.41 -15.67
CA ASP A 535 19.18 26.77 -14.33
C ASP A 535 18.01 26.51 -13.35
N ALA A 536 18.24 26.73 -12.07
CA ALA A 536 17.23 26.54 -11.03
C ALA A 536 15.97 27.38 -11.27
N ALA A 537 16.13 28.64 -11.66
CA ALA A 537 15.01 29.54 -11.94
C ALA A 537 14.16 29.05 -13.13
N GLY A 538 14.81 28.54 -14.17
CA GLY A 538 14.14 27.99 -15.35
C GLY A 538 13.32 26.75 -15.01
N TYR A 539 13.85 25.83 -14.20
CA TYR A 539 13.11 24.65 -13.75
C TYR A 539 11.96 25.00 -12.81
N LEU A 540 12.17 25.93 -11.87
CA LEU A 540 11.11 26.40 -10.96
C LEU A 540 9.97 27.06 -11.73
N ASN A 541 10.30 27.88 -12.74
CA ASN A 541 9.29 28.48 -13.60
C ASN A 541 8.48 27.43 -14.37
N ARG A 542 9.12 26.38 -14.90
CA ARG A 542 8.38 25.29 -15.56
C ARG A 542 7.51 24.50 -14.61
N ALA A 543 7.97 24.24 -13.38
CA ALA A 543 7.15 23.60 -12.35
C ALA A 543 5.92 24.46 -12.01
N TRP A 544 6.10 25.76 -11.82
CA TRP A 544 5.02 26.71 -11.55
C TRP A 544 4.00 26.79 -12.68
N GLU A 545 4.46 27.01 -13.92
CA GLU A 545 3.56 27.16 -15.06
C GLU A 545 2.81 25.85 -15.38
N THR A 546 3.43 24.69 -15.16
CA THR A 546 2.77 23.39 -15.26
C THR A 546 1.71 23.22 -14.16
N ALA A 547 2.00 23.65 -12.92
CA ALA A 547 1.03 23.63 -11.83
C ALA A 547 -0.15 24.58 -12.10
N ARG A 548 0.10 25.75 -12.67
CA ARG A 548 -0.95 26.67 -13.14
C ARG A 548 -1.84 26.01 -14.21
N ALA A 549 -1.22 25.38 -15.19
CA ALA A 549 -1.93 24.64 -16.24
C ALA A 549 -2.80 23.50 -15.66
N PHE A 550 -2.29 22.77 -14.67
CA PHE A 550 -2.99 21.70 -13.96
C PHE A 550 -4.30 22.17 -13.31
N TYR A 551 -4.30 23.33 -12.66
CA TYR A 551 -5.51 23.84 -12.02
C TYR A 551 -6.45 24.60 -12.98
N THR A 552 -6.00 24.86 -14.22
CA THR A 552 -6.77 25.65 -15.18
C THR A 552 -7.36 24.80 -16.30
N TYR A 553 -6.54 24.11 -17.08
CA TYR A 553 -6.95 23.51 -18.35
C TYR A 553 -7.88 22.31 -18.24
N PRO A 554 -7.66 21.34 -17.33
CA PRO A 554 -8.60 20.24 -17.19
C PRO A 554 -10.02 20.71 -16.88
N CYS A 555 -10.18 21.73 -16.02
CA CYS A 555 -11.47 22.26 -15.64
C CYS A 555 -12.13 23.09 -16.74
N GLU A 556 -11.33 23.80 -17.58
CA GLU A 556 -11.86 24.55 -18.72
C GLU A 556 -12.32 23.64 -19.86
N ILE A 557 -11.57 22.57 -20.14
CA ILE A 557 -11.84 21.69 -21.28
C ILE A 557 -12.94 20.68 -20.98
N TYR A 558 -12.90 20.06 -19.78
CA TYR A 558 -13.86 19.04 -19.36
C TYR A 558 -14.31 19.20 -17.91
N PRO A 559 -15.11 20.21 -17.59
CA PRO A 559 -15.54 20.48 -16.23
C PRO A 559 -16.37 19.34 -15.62
N GLU A 560 -17.02 18.52 -16.47
CA GLU A 560 -17.84 17.39 -16.03
C GLU A 560 -17.06 16.18 -15.54
N TYR A 561 -15.96 15.86 -16.21
CA TYR A 561 -15.27 14.58 -16.03
C TYR A 561 -13.90 14.70 -15.34
N TYR A 562 -13.22 15.80 -15.56
CA TYR A 562 -11.79 15.94 -15.23
C TYR A 562 -11.53 17.15 -14.34
N GLU A 563 -12.39 17.36 -13.39
CA GLU A 563 -12.19 18.44 -12.43
C GLU A 563 -11.03 18.11 -11.50
N THR A 564 -9.93 18.81 -11.66
CA THR A 564 -8.74 18.73 -10.83
C THR A 564 -9.07 18.72 -9.33
N TYR A 565 -10.07 19.50 -8.91
CA TYR A 565 -10.42 19.67 -7.50
C TYR A 565 -11.16 18.50 -6.86
N LYS A 566 -11.68 17.53 -7.65
CA LYS A 566 -12.52 16.44 -7.16
C LYS A 566 -11.79 15.10 -7.03
N TRP A 567 -10.55 15.02 -7.51
CA TRP A 567 -9.79 13.79 -7.53
C TRP A 567 -8.51 13.92 -6.73
N GLY A 568 -8.20 12.94 -5.90
CA GLY A 568 -6.88 12.75 -5.33
C GLY A 568 -5.97 12.08 -6.37
N LEU A 569 -4.79 12.62 -6.59
CA LEU A 569 -3.89 12.21 -7.66
C LEU A 569 -2.52 11.77 -7.13
N TYR A 570 -1.82 10.95 -7.88
CA TYR A 570 -0.44 10.59 -7.59
C TYR A 570 0.47 11.82 -7.56
N ASN A 571 1.49 11.80 -6.70
CA ASN A 571 2.55 12.83 -6.61
C ASN A 571 2.05 14.27 -6.39
N GLU A 572 0.79 14.45 -6.07
CA GLU A 572 0.17 15.77 -5.91
C GLU A 572 0.72 16.56 -4.71
N LEU A 573 1.34 15.87 -3.75
CA LEU A 573 1.99 16.50 -2.60
C LEU A 573 3.07 17.49 -2.99
N VAL A 574 3.68 17.34 -4.17
CA VAL A 574 4.69 18.25 -4.70
C VAL A 574 4.20 19.70 -4.77
N VAL A 575 2.89 19.91 -4.88
CA VAL A 575 2.28 21.25 -4.89
C VAL A 575 2.60 22.00 -3.60
N LEU A 576 2.60 21.33 -2.45
CA LEU A 576 2.94 21.97 -1.17
C LEU A 576 4.42 22.38 -1.11
N GLU A 577 5.31 21.51 -1.60
CA GLU A 577 6.73 21.80 -1.66
C GLU A 577 7.04 22.94 -2.66
N LEU A 578 6.31 22.96 -3.78
CA LEU A 578 6.42 24.04 -4.77
C LEU A 578 5.96 25.39 -4.21
N ILE A 579 4.90 25.43 -3.41
CA ILE A 579 4.44 26.64 -2.72
C ILE A 579 5.56 27.19 -1.81
N GLU A 580 6.19 26.32 -1.01
CA GLU A 580 7.29 26.72 -0.13
C GLU A 580 8.51 27.24 -0.91
N ALA A 581 8.84 26.58 -2.02
CA ALA A 581 9.95 26.98 -2.88
C ALA A 581 9.69 28.32 -3.55
N LEU A 582 8.49 28.59 -4.06
CA LEU A 582 8.10 29.86 -4.65
C LEU A 582 8.21 31.00 -3.63
N GLU A 583 7.81 30.78 -2.39
CA GLU A 583 7.97 31.77 -1.32
C GLU A 583 9.45 32.07 -1.02
N ALA A 584 10.24 30.99 -0.88
CA ALA A 584 11.67 31.09 -0.59
C ALA A 584 12.48 31.80 -1.69
N GLU A 585 12.08 31.64 -2.94
CA GLU A 585 12.74 32.26 -4.11
C GLU A 585 12.13 33.64 -4.48
N GLY A 586 11.22 34.19 -3.66
CA GLY A 586 10.71 35.54 -3.83
C GLY A 586 9.53 35.67 -4.82
N PHE A 587 8.73 34.62 -5.00
CA PHE A 587 7.53 34.60 -5.83
C PHE A 587 6.23 34.47 -4.98
N PRO A 588 5.97 35.38 -4.03
CA PRO A 588 4.86 35.25 -3.07
C PRO A 588 3.48 35.29 -3.73
N GLN A 589 3.34 35.96 -4.90
CA GLN A 589 2.06 36.03 -5.60
C GLN A 589 1.69 34.68 -6.22
N GLN A 590 2.66 34.01 -6.86
CA GLN A 590 2.50 32.67 -7.41
C GLN A 590 2.21 31.65 -6.30
N ALA A 591 2.96 31.71 -5.21
CA ALA A 591 2.74 30.87 -4.04
C ALA A 591 1.33 31.07 -3.43
N ALA A 592 0.89 32.31 -3.30
CA ALA A 592 -0.45 32.62 -2.77
C ALA A 592 -1.57 32.11 -3.69
N TRP A 593 -1.39 32.25 -5.01
CA TRP A 593 -2.35 31.72 -5.99
C TRP A 593 -2.43 30.20 -5.89
N LEU A 594 -1.29 29.52 -5.91
CA LEU A 594 -1.23 28.06 -5.87
C LEU A 594 -1.79 27.49 -4.55
N ARG A 595 -1.52 28.18 -3.42
CA ARG A 595 -2.09 27.85 -2.12
C ARG A 595 -3.62 27.98 -2.14
N ASN A 596 -4.17 29.02 -2.75
CA ASN A 596 -5.61 29.18 -2.88
C ASN A 596 -6.25 28.04 -3.67
N GLU A 597 -5.62 27.61 -4.76
CA GLU A 597 -6.11 26.49 -5.56
C GLU A 597 -6.04 25.16 -4.79
N TRP A 598 -4.96 24.92 -4.06
CA TRP A 598 -4.85 23.78 -3.16
C TRP A 598 -5.94 23.79 -2.07
N GLU A 599 -6.17 24.92 -1.44
CA GLU A 599 -7.19 25.05 -0.39
C GLU A 599 -8.62 24.83 -0.89
N LYS A 600 -8.94 25.21 -2.12
CA LYS A 600 -10.22 24.85 -2.74
C LYS A 600 -10.44 23.36 -2.78
N LYS A 601 -9.40 22.63 -3.19
CA LYS A 601 -9.42 21.17 -3.25
C LYS A 601 -9.56 20.54 -1.86
N VAL A 602 -8.81 21.02 -0.87
CA VAL A 602 -8.94 20.56 0.52
C VAL A 602 -10.37 20.77 1.05
N LYS A 603 -10.94 21.95 0.81
CA LYS A 603 -12.32 22.28 1.23
C LYS A 603 -13.34 21.37 0.58
N TYR A 604 -13.18 21.06 -0.70
CA TYR A 604 -14.04 20.12 -1.40
C TYR A 604 -14.04 18.74 -0.74
N PHE A 605 -12.86 18.16 -0.49
CA PHE A 605 -12.74 16.84 0.12
C PHE A 605 -13.27 16.81 1.57
N VAL A 606 -13.07 17.85 2.34
CA VAL A 606 -13.51 17.89 3.76
C VAL A 606 -15.03 18.00 3.88
N TYR A 607 -15.69 18.78 3.01
CA TYR A 607 -17.10 19.11 3.16
C TYR A 607 -18.04 18.50 2.14
N ASP A 608 -17.62 18.41 0.89
CA ASP A 608 -18.52 18.12 -0.21
C ASP A 608 -18.39 16.68 -0.72
N ASP A 609 -17.25 16.03 -0.49
CA ASP A 609 -17.05 14.69 -0.97
C ASP A 609 -17.47 13.61 0.05
N PRO A 610 -18.41 12.73 -0.26
CA PRO A 610 -18.79 11.65 0.64
C PRO A 610 -17.76 10.48 0.68
N TYR A 611 -16.74 10.53 -0.17
CA TYR A 611 -15.78 9.45 -0.34
C TYR A 611 -14.47 9.77 0.38
N ALA A 612 -13.93 8.78 1.10
CA ALA A 612 -12.68 8.96 1.84
C ALA A 612 -11.45 9.11 0.93
N PHE A 613 -11.48 8.48 -0.25
CA PHE A 613 -10.44 8.59 -1.28
C PHE A 613 -11.04 8.40 -2.66
N ARG A 614 -11.46 9.52 -3.20
CA ARG A 614 -11.98 9.60 -4.55
C ARG A 614 -10.88 9.99 -5.52
N SER A 615 -10.86 9.29 -6.64
CA SER A 615 -10.06 9.64 -7.81
C SER A 615 -10.88 9.37 -9.06
N GLU A 616 -10.34 8.72 -10.07
CA GLU A 616 -11.08 8.29 -11.26
C GLU A 616 -12.30 7.44 -10.90
N TYR A 617 -12.18 6.66 -9.83
CA TYR A 617 -13.26 5.87 -9.25
C TYR A 617 -13.64 6.40 -7.87
N ALA A 618 -14.86 6.10 -7.46
CA ALA A 618 -15.40 6.52 -6.18
C ALA A 618 -14.66 5.91 -4.97
N PHE A 619 -14.06 4.73 -5.13
CA PHE A 619 -13.20 4.08 -4.18
C PHE A 619 -11.90 3.72 -4.88
N ASP A 620 -10.93 4.62 -4.81
CA ASP A 620 -9.71 4.55 -5.59
C ASP A 620 -8.46 4.73 -4.72
N ARG A 621 -7.63 3.72 -4.70
CA ARG A 621 -6.38 3.71 -3.93
C ARG A 621 -5.36 4.73 -4.42
N THR A 622 -5.49 5.20 -5.64
CA THR A 622 -4.72 6.31 -6.22
C THR A 622 -4.73 7.55 -5.33
N ALA A 623 -5.85 7.80 -4.65
CA ALA A 623 -6.06 8.96 -3.81
C ALA A 623 -5.56 8.82 -2.36
N PHE A 624 -4.99 7.70 -1.94
CA PHE A 624 -4.61 7.48 -0.54
C PHE A 624 -3.67 8.52 0.00
N GLU A 625 -2.62 8.83 -0.74
CA GLU A 625 -1.60 9.79 -0.32
C GLU A 625 -2.16 11.21 -0.30
N SER A 626 -2.79 11.63 -1.39
CA SER A 626 -3.30 12.99 -1.55
C SER A 626 -4.43 13.32 -0.60
N THR A 627 -5.39 12.41 -0.37
CA THR A 627 -6.51 12.67 0.54
C THR A 627 -6.07 12.76 2.00
N TYR A 628 -5.05 11.99 2.40
CA TYR A 628 -4.43 12.20 3.69
C TYR A 628 -3.73 13.57 3.78
N ALA A 629 -3.04 14.00 2.72
CA ALA A 629 -2.40 15.32 2.67
C ALA A 629 -3.41 16.46 2.78
N PHE A 630 -4.57 16.32 2.15
CA PHE A 630 -5.68 17.30 2.32
C PHE A 630 -6.15 17.35 3.77
N ALA A 631 -6.37 16.20 4.39
CA ALA A 631 -6.77 16.11 5.78
C ALA A 631 -5.72 16.75 6.71
N LYS A 632 -4.45 16.44 6.53
CA LYS A 632 -3.32 16.99 7.30
C LYS A 632 -3.24 18.50 7.15
N TYR A 633 -3.35 19.00 5.92
CA TYR A 633 -3.30 20.44 5.65
C TYR A 633 -4.37 21.19 6.44
N GLY A 634 -5.62 20.74 6.39
CA GLY A 634 -6.70 21.35 7.12
C GLY A 634 -6.66 21.13 8.64
N ALA A 635 -6.10 19.99 9.10
CA ALA A 635 -5.94 19.70 10.53
C ALA A 635 -4.86 20.56 11.21
N THR A 636 -3.97 21.17 10.44
CA THR A 636 -2.86 21.98 10.96
C THR A 636 -3.10 23.49 10.84
N ARG A 637 -4.15 23.92 10.15
CA ARG A 637 -4.45 25.34 9.94
C ARG A 637 -5.94 25.57 9.69
N ASP A 638 -6.42 26.78 9.99
CA ASP A 638 -7.76 27.20 9.67
C ASP A 638 -7.78 27.85 8.28
N MET A 639 -8.75 27.48 7.44
CA MET A 639 -8.86 27.99 6.09
C MET A 639 -10.04 28.97 5.98
N ARG A 640 -9.80 30.12 5.37
CA ARG A 640 -10.82 31.13 5.14
C ARG A 640 -11.86 30.63 4.14
N PRO A 641 -13.10 31.14 4.18
CA PRO A 641 -14.11 30.86 3.17
C PRO A 641 -13.61 31.26 1.79
N ASP A 642 -13.88 30.43 0.80
CA ASP A 642 -13.76 30.82 -0.60
C ASP A 642 -15.05 31.52 -1.01
N ARG A 643 -14.96 32.75 -1.44
CA ARG A 643 -16.09 33.58 -1.87
C ARG A 643 -16.47 33.36 -3.33
N ASN A 644 -15.60 32.71 -4.12
CA ASN A 644 -15.88 32.38 -5.49
C ASN A 644 -16.90 31.23 -5.53
N LEU A 645 -17.94 31.42 -6.30
CA LEU A 645 -18.90 30.38 -6.59
C LEU A 645 -18.47 29.64 -7.85
N TRP A 646 -18.45 28.32 -7.80
CA TRP A 646 -18.25 27.48 -8.95
C TRP A 646 -19.34 26.43 -9.06
N TYR A 647 -19.70 26.11 -10.28
CA TYR A 647 -20.80 25.22 -10.58
C TYR A 647 -20.28 23.83 -10.92
N ASP A 648 -20.75 22.82 -10.21
CA ASP A 648 -20.55 21.44 -10.56
C ASP A 648 -21.62 20.99 -11.55
N VAL A 649 -21.25 20.82 -12.81
CA VAL A 649 -22.16 20.41 -13.87
C VAL A 649 -22.76 19.01 -13.63
N LYS A 650 -21.97 18.08 -13.10
CA LYS A 650 -22.38 16.71 -12.81
C LYS A 650 -23.37 16.64 -11.65
N LEU A 651 -23.09 17.35 -10.57
CA LEU A 651 -23.94 17.40 -9.39
C LEU A 651 -25.02 18.49 -9.47
N LYS A 652 -24.97 19.33 -10.52
CA LYS A 652 -25.89 20.47 -10.72
C LYS A 652 -25.99 21.38 -9.49
N LYS A 653 -24.85 21.66 -8.89
CA LYS A 653 -24.75 22.40 -7.64
C LYS A 653 -23.70 23.49 -7.71
N TRP A 654 -24.04 24.65 -7.12
CA TRP A 654 -23.08 25.70 -6.85
C TRP A 654 -22.35 25.46 -5.53
N TYR A 655 -21.05 25.67 -5.54
CA TYR A 655 -20.22 25.60 -4.35
C TYR A 655 -19.74 26.97 -3.94
N SER A 656 -19.89 27.26 -2.64
CA SER A 656 -19.11 28.27 -1.94
C SER A 656 -18.47 27.55 -0.75
N HIS A 657 -17.16 27.44 -0.73
CA HIS A 657 -16.49 26.74 0.35
C HIS A 657 -16.55 27.56 1.64
N PRO A 658 -17.08 26.98 2.72
CA PRO A 658 -17.18 27.64 4.01
C PRO A 658 -15.80 27.78 4.68
N PHE A 659 -15.80 28.38 5.87
CA PHE A 659 -14.68 28.30 6.79
C PHE A 659 -14.44 26.83 7.20
N VAL A 660 -13.23 26.32 7.02
CA VAL A 660 -12.85 24.94 7.37
C VAL A 660 -12.07 24.98 8.67
N ARG A 661 -12.63 24.36 9.70
CA ARG A 661 -11.98 24.23 11.00
C ARG A 661 -11.08 23.01 11.05
N ARG A 662 -10.12 23.02 11.95
CA ARG A 662 -9.20 21.91 12.16
C ARG A 662 -9.91 20.63 12.56
N GLU A 663 -10.98 20.73 13.36
CA GLU A 663 -11.79 19.59 13.80
C GLU A 663 -12.50 18.91 12.63
N ASP A 664 -12.99 19.66 11.65
CA ASP A 664 -13.65 19.13 10.46
C ASP A 664 -12.65 18.29 9.62
N SER A 665 -11.45 18.82 9.46
CA SER A 665 -10.36 18.13 8.77
C SER A 665 -9.84 16.92 9.56
N ARG A 666 -9.86 16.97 10.89
CA ARG A 666 -9.56 15.80 11.73
C ARG A 666 -10.60 14.69 11.54
N ALA A 667 -11.88 15.04 11.54
CA ALA A 667 -12.93 14.07 11.28
C ALA A 667 -12.81 13.44 9.89
N PHE A 668 -12.38 14.21 8.89
CA PHE A 668 -12.07 13.67 7.57
C PHE A 668 -10.83 12.75 7.61
N MET A 669 -9.78 13.14 8.33
CA MET A 669 -8.59 12.30 8.51
C MET A 669 -8.93 10.95 9.14
N ASP A 670 -9.78 10.95 10.17
CA ASP A 670 -10.20 9.72 10.84
C ASP A 670 -10.96 8.78 9.88
N ARG A 671 -11.86 9.31 9.04
CA ARG A 671 -12.54 8.51 8.01
C ARG A 671 -11.58 7.96 6.97
N GLN A 672 -10.65 8.78 6.50
CA GLN A 672 -9.64 8.40 5.52
C GLN A 672 -8.72 7.29 6.06
N LEU A 673 -8.22 7.44 7.28
CA LEU A 673 -7.38 6.44 7.92
C LEU A 673 -8.14 5.13 8.21
N ALA A 674 -9.38 5.21 8.68
CA ALA A 674 -10.20 4.02 8.91
C ALA A 674 -10.37 3.20 7.62
N SER A 675 -10.76 3.84 6.53
CA SER A 675 -10.88 3.18 5.22
C SER A 675 -9.52 2.74 4.66
N GLY A 676 -8.47 3.52 4.91
CA GLY A 676 -7.10 3.16 4.54
C GLY A 676 -6.64 1.85 5.21
N LEU A 677 -6.90 1.70 6.50
CA LEU A 677 -6.62 0.46 7.25
C LEU A 677 -7.38 -0.74 6.69
N VAL A 678 -8.63 -0.55 6.28
CA VAL A 678 -9.42 -1.61 5.65
C VAL A 678 -8.73 -2.14 4.41
N VAL A 679 -8.21 -1.26 3.57
CA VAL A 679 -7.52 -1.67 2.34
C VAL A 679 -6.19 -2.36 2.62
N ARG A 680 -5.42 -1.83 3.56
CA ARG A 680 -4.09 -2.34 3.87
C ARG A 680 -4.10 -3.66 4.64
N GLY A 681 -5.13 -3.87 5.47
CA GLY A 681 -5.17 -4.95 6.43
C GLY A 681 -4.32 -4.67 7.67
N TRP A 682 -4.90 -4.92 8.82
CA TRP A 682 -4.25 -4.69 10.13
C TRP A 682 -3.59 -5.96 10.68
N LEU A 683 -4.24 -7.10 10.43
CA LEU A 683 -3.82 -8.41 10.95
C LEU A 683 -3.14 -9.31 9.91
N ASN A 684 -2.78 -8.78 8.76
CA ASN A 684 -2.21 -9.60 7.68
C ASN A 684 -0.74 -9.25 7.44
N PRO A 685 0.21 -9.92 8.12
CA PRO A 685 1.64 -9.67 7.97
C PRO A 685 2.15 -10.23 6.63
N ALA A 686 1.97 -9.48 5.58
CA ALA A 686 2.50 -9.81 4.25
C ALA A 686 3.74 -8.98 3.94
N TYR A 687 4.75 -9.57 3.33
CA TYR A 687 5.98 -8.84 3.06
C TYR A 687 5.85 -7.84 1.91
N TYR A 688 5.08 -8.11 0.89
CA TYR A 688 4.95 -7.23 -0.29
C TYR A 688 3.58 -6.61 -0.46
N THR A 689 2.53 -7.26 0.00
CA THR A 689 1.18 -6.70 -0.05
C THR A 689 0.59 -6.61 1.33
N LEU A 690 0.11 -5.47 1.67
CA LEU A 690 -0.57 -5.24 2.93
C LEU A 690 -2.05 -5.10 2.64
N GLY A 691 -2.76 -6.21 2.59
CA GLY A 691 -4.19 -6.17 2.43
C GLY A 691 -4.79 -7.17 1.43
N ALA A 692 -6.04 -6.96 1.09
CA ALA A 692 -6.86 -7.87 0.30
C ALA A 692 -6.53 -7.91 -1.19
N ASP A 693 -5.79 -6.93 -1.68
CA ASP A 693 -5.50 -6.80 -3.11
C ASP A 693 -4.00 -6.85 -3.38
N PRO A 694 -3.47 -8.00 -3.74
CA PRO A 694 -2.04 -8.17 -4.03
C PRO A 694 -1.57 -7.40 -5.27
N GLY A 695 -2.48 -6.96 -6.13
CA GLY A 695 -2.13 -6.30 -7.40
C GLY A 695 -1.75 -4.83 -7.30
N VAL A 696 -1.78 -4.26 -6.10
CA VAL A 696 -1.61 -2.80 -5.92
C VAL A 696 -0.60 -2.44 -4.84
N SER A 697 0.46 -3.21 -4.74
CA SER A 697 1.50 -3.00 -3.73
C SER A 697 2.20 -1.63 -3.85
N TYR A 698 2.35 -1.08 -5.05
CA TYR A 698 2.86 0.28 -5.24
C TYR A 698 1.90 1.34 -4.66
N MET A 699 0.60 1.19 -4.84
CA MET A 699 -0.39 2.08 -4.23
C MET A 699 -0.41 1.93 -2.71
N ALA A 700 -0.20 0.72 -2.19
CA ALA A 700 -0.06 0.47 -0.77
C ALA A 700 1.16 1.19 -0.18
N ALA A 701 2.28 1.20 -0.90
CA ALA A 701 3.46 1.94 -0.51
C ALA A 701 3.18 3.44 -0.40
N MET A 702 2.60 4.03 -1.43
CA MET A 702 2.26 5.46 -1.42
C MET A 702 1.28 5.82 -0.31
N GLY A 703 0.21 5.04 -0.13
CA GLY A 703 -0.73 5.24 0.97
C GLY A 703 -0.12 5.04 2.36
N GLY A 704 0.96 4.28 2.45
CA GLY A 704 1.74 4.11 3.67
C GLY A 704 2.38 5.38 4.20
N TRP A 705 2.66 6.35 3.33
CA TRP A 705 3.14 7.66 3.75
C TRP A 705 2.15 8.32 4.74
N GLY A 706 0.87 8.36 4.43
CA GLY A 706 -0.13 8.92 5.32
C GLY A 706 -0.21 8.22 6.67
N ILE A 707 -0.11 6.89 6.68
CA ILE A 707 -0.11 6.09 7.91
C ILE A 707 1.14 6.38 8.76
N LEU A 708 2.30 6.43 8.13
CA LEU A 708 3.55 6.74 8.81
C LEU A 708 3.58 8.18 9.34
N ASP A 709 3.14 9.13 8.53
CA ASP A 709 3.04 10.53 8.91
C ASP A 709 2.05 10.73 10.07
N TYR A 710 0.92 10.02 10.07
CA TYR A 710 -0.02 10.03 11.19
C TYR A 710 0.64 9.55 12.49
N ALA A 711 1.39 8.47 12.43
CA ALA A 711 2.16 7.98 13.59
C ALA A 711 3.15 9.03 14.10
N LEU A 712 3.87 9.68 13.18
CA LEU A 712 4.90 10.66 13.51
C LEU A 712 4.36 12.00 14.03
N ASN A 713 3.10 12.35 13.74
CA ASN A 713 2.58 13.67 14.01
C ASN A 713 1.34 13.70 14.90
N PHE A 714 0.44 12.73 14.80
CA PHE A 714 -0.90 12.85 15.35
C PHE A 714 -1.33 11.71 16.26
N ALA A 715 -0.88 10.48 16.01
CA ALA A 715 -1.38 9.29 16.71
C ALA A 715 -1.11 9.37 18.22
N PRO A 716 -2.12 9.23 19.09
CA PRO A 716 -1.91 9.15 20.52
C PRO A 716 -1.23 7.83 20.95
N ARG A 717 -1.47 6.75 20.20
CA ARG A 717 -0.79 5.46 20.32
C ARG A 717 -0.10 5.15 19.00
N PRO A 718 1.16 5.63 18.77
CA PRO A 718 1.79 5.62 17.46
C PRO A 718 2.36 4.27 17.02
N PHE A 719 2.61 3.33 17.95
CA PHE A 719 3.49 2.19 17.65
C PHE A 719 2.94 1.24 16.60
N ASP A 720 1.65 0.88 16.66
CA ASP A 720 1.01 0.05 15.64
C ASP A 720 0.99 0.74 14.27
N TRP A 721 0.81 2.06 14.25
CA TRP A 721 0.86 2.86 13.05
C TRP A 721 2.27 2.97 12.47
N LEU A 722 3.29 3.07 13.31
CA LEU A 722 4.70 3.01 12.90
C LEU A 722 5.02 1.67 12.24
N GLN A 723 4.62 0.56 12.86
CA GLN A 723 4.83 -0.78 12.32
C GLN A 723 4.20 -0.91 10.93
N LEU A 724 2.92 -0.55 10.79
CA LEU A 724 2.20 -0.66 9.53
C LEU A 724 2.75 0.29 8.45
N GLY A 725 3.00 1.54 8.80
CA GLY A 725 3.55 2.54 7.88
C GLY A 725 4.95 2.20 7.41
N TYR A 726 5.82 1.75 8.31
CA TYR A 726 7.19 1.38 7.95
C TYR A 726 7.26 0.08 7.16
N ALA A 727 6.43 -0.91 7.50
CA ALA A 727 6.28 -2.12 6.69
C ALA A 727 5.84 -1.80 5.26
N SER A 728 5.03 -0.76 5.06
CA SER A 728 4.64 -0.28 3.72
C SER A 728 5.80 0.29 2.95
N TYR A 729 6.67 1.06 3.61
CA TYR A 729 7.90 1.56 3.02
C TYR A 729 8.78 0.41 2.52
N LEU A 730 9.03 -0.57 3.39
CA LEU A 730 9.89 -1.71 3.06
C LEU A 730 9.29 -2.58 1.95
N SER A 731 7.98 -2.80 1.96
CA SER A 731 7.31 -3.64 0.96
C SER A 731 7.43 -3.10 -0.47
N SER A 732 7.62 -1.80 -0.64
CA SER A 732 7.89 -1.19 -1.96
C SER A 732 9.11 -1.78 -2.63
N TRP A 733 10.16 -2.04 -1.86
CA TRP A 733 11.45 -2.52 -2.39
C TRP A 733 11.44 -3.99 -2.76
N CYS A 734 10.51 -4.78 -2.27
CA CYS A 734 10.37 -6.16 -2.71
C CYS A 734 9.78 -6.27 -4.13
N LEU A 735 9.07 -5.25 -4.62
CA LEU A 735 8.53 -5.24 -5.98
C LEU A 735 9.59 -5.42 -7.05
N MET A 736 10.80 -4.90 -6.83
CA MET A 736 11.94 -5.09 -7.73
C MET A 736 12.49 -6.51 -7.72
N ASN A 737 12.24 -7.25 -6.65
CA ASN A 737 12.99 -8.47 -6.33
C ASN A 737 12.10 -9.70 -6.05
N THR A 738 10.79 -9.62 -6.26
CA THR A 738 9.86 -10.72 -5.92
C THR A 738 9.78 -11.85 -6.92
N GLY A 739 10.40 -11.72 -8.07
CA GLY A 739 10.36 -12.72 -9.11
C GLY A 739 11.66 -13.48 -9.28
N ARG A 740 11.62 -14.51 -10.10
CA ARG A 740 12.76 -15.31 -10.54
C ARG A 740 12.75 -15.48 -12.04
N PRO A 741 13.91 -15.53 -12.70
CA PRO A 741 13.97 -15.72 -14.16
C PRO A 741 13.33 -17.04 -14.62
N ASP A 742 13.35 -18.07 -13.79
CA ASP A 742 12.84 -19.40 -14.08
C ASP A 742 11.34 -19.59 -13.78
N THR A 743 10.69 -18.60 -13.14
CA THR A 743 9.28 -18.69 -12.77
C THR A 743 8.33 -17.89 -13.68
N ASP A 744 8.84 -17.27 -14.72
CA ASP A 744 8.07 -16.33 -15.56
C ASP A 744 7.45 -15.16 -14.74
N HIS A 745 8.01 -14.87 -13.60
CA HIS A 745 7.59 -13.75 -12.76
C HIS A 745 8.32 -12.47 -13.15
N GLY A 746 7.69 -11.31 -13.07
CA GLY A 746 8.21 -10.07 -13.62
C GLY A 746 9.48 -9.49 -13.01
N PHE A 747 10.04 -10.08 -11.95
CA PHE A 747 11.11 -9.48 -11.18
C PHE A 747 12.29 -10.43 -11.01
N TRP A 748 13.49 -9.85 -10.93
CA TRP A 748 14.71 -10.57 -10.60
C TRP A 748 14.85 -10.78 -9.10
N TYR A 749 15.53 -11.85 -8.70
CA TYR A 749 15.98 -12.02 -7.33
C TYR A 749 17.01 -10.94 -6.94
N PRO A 750 17.03 -10.54 -5.67
CA PRO A 750 18.09 -9.65 -5.19
C PRO A 750 19.45 -10.37 -5.23
N GLY A 751 20.50 -9.58 -5.43
CA GLY A 751 21.87 -10.07 -5.43
C GLY A 751 22.68 -9.55 -6.62
N PRO A 752 23.85 -10.13 -6.85
CA PRO A 752 24.75 -9.68 -7.92
C PRO A 752 24.15 -9.72 -9.32
N GLU A 753 23.22 -10.65 -9.59
CA GLU A 753 22.51 -10.77 -10.84
C GLU A 753 21.44 -9.70 -11.05
N ASN A 754 21.07 -8.99 -10.02
CA ASN A 754 20.16 -7.86 -10.11
C ASN A 754 20.95 -6.58 -10.39
N ASP A 755 20.86 -6.10 -11.62
CA ASP A 755 21.49 -4.87 -12.08
C ASP A 755 20.60 -3.63 -11.95
N GLY A 756 19.43 -3.74 -11.28
CA GLY A 756 18.42 -2.70 -11.15
C GLY A 756 17.27 -2.82 -12.15
N ALA A 757 17.29 -3.84 -13.00
CA ALA A 757 16.18 -4.14 -13.89
C ALA A 757 14.91 -4.39 -13.07
N ALA A 758 13.81 -3.79 -13.50
CA ALA A 758 12.48 -4.07 -12.99
C ALA A 758 11.49 -3.99 -14.15
N GLY A 759 10.56 -4.89 -14.16
CA GLY A 759 9.53 -4.95 -15.18
C GLY A 759 8.66 -6.18 -14.96
N TRP A 760 7.47 -6.14 -15.49
CA TRP A 760 6.61 -7.29 -15.45
C TRP A 760 7.01 -8.22 -16.58
N GLN A 761 7.40 -9.43 -16.22
CA GLN A 761 7.42 -10.49 -17.21
C GLN A 761 6.01 -10.92 -17.53
N PHE A 762 5.91 -11.70 -18.60
CA PHE A 762 4.70 -12.38 -18.97
C PHE A 762 4.25 -13.28 -17.79
N MET A 763 3.33 -12.77 -17.01
CA MET A 763 2.75 -13.55 -15.93
C MET A 763 1.75 -14.51 -16.55
N SER A 764 2.05 -15.80 -16.44
CA SER A 764 1.04 -16.80 -16.77
C SER A 764 -0.16 -16.62 -15.84
N ALA A 765 -1.34 -16.98 -16.34
CA ALA A 765 -2.63 -16.72 -15.71
C ALA A 765 -2.76 -17.14 -14.25
N LYS A 766 -1.85 -17.95 -13.69
CA LYS A 766 -1.98 -18.56 -12.38
C LYS A 766 -0.62 -18.75 -11.69
N VAL A 767 0.14 -17.71 -11.62
CA VAL A 767 1.29 -17.68 -10.72
C VAL A 767 0.76 -17.48 -9.33
N GLY A 768 0.88 -18.49 -8.48
CA GLY A 768 0.80 -18.26 -7.07
C GLY A 768 1.93 -17.28 -6.74
N SER A 769 1.61 -16.09 -6.24
CA SER A 769 2.56 -15.42 -5.39
C SER A 769 2.69 -16.38 -4.22
N ALA A 770 3.82 -16.98 -4.07
CA ALA A 770 4.01 -18.11 -3.20
C ALA A 770 3.66 -17.84 -1.76
N TRP A 771 3.58 -16.59 -1.45
CA TRP A 771 3.66 -16.16 -0.14
C TRP A 771 2.30 -15.87 0.39
N MET A 772 2.08 -16.16 1.62
CA MET A 772 0.86 -15.86 2.34
C MET A 772 -0.40 -16.46 1.72
N GLY A 773 -0.24 -17.46 0.85
CA GLY A 773 -1.36 -18.10 0.21
C GLY A 773 -2.18 -17.20 -0.69
N SER A 774 -1.63 -16.13 -1.25
CA SER A 774 -2.32 -15.38 -2.28
C SER A 774 -1.86 -15.83 -3.66
N SER A 775 -2.81 -16.27 -4.48
CA SER A 775 -2.58 -16.37 -5.91
C SER A 775 -2.69 -14.97 -6.52
N TYR A 776 -1.69 -14.60 -7.27
CA TYR A 776 -1.78 -13.38 -8.07
C TYR A 776 -2.83 -13.61 -9.17
N PRO A 777 -3.78 -12.68 -9.39
CA PRO A 777 -4.73 -12.81 -10.48
C PRO A 777 -4.06 -12.48 -11.82
N GLY A 778 -3.06 -13.30 -12.18
CA GLY A 778 -2.24 -13.12 -13.38
C GLY A 778 -3.02 -13.09 -14.70
N GLY A 779 -4.25 -13.63 -14.71
CA GLY A 779 -5.09 -13.64 -15.90
C GLY A 779 -5.42 -12.28 -16.48
N VAL A 780 -5.41 -11.23 -15.68
CA VAL A 780 -5.61 -9.86 -16.16
C VAL A 780 -4.33 -9.30 -16.78
N MET A 781 -3.17 -9.62 -16.22
CA MET A 781 -1.88 -9.11 -16.66
C MET A 781 -1.39 -9.77 -17.96
N VAL A 782 -1.65 -11.05 -18.13
CA VAL A 782 -1.31 -11.79 -19.37
C VAL A 782 -1.86 -11.11 -20.63
N ARG A 783 -3.04 -10.51 -20.53
CA ARG A 783 -3.66 -9.81 -21.67
C ARG A 783 -2.99 -8.48 -22.03
N ARG A 784 -2.17 -7.95 -21.13
CA ARG A 784 -1.51 -6.65 -21.30
C ARG A 784 -0.07 -6.74 -21.75
N GLY A 785 0.53 -7.93 -21.68
CA GLY A 785 1.91 -8.18 -22.07
C GLY A 785 2.93 -7.99 -20.92
N PRO A 786 4.17 -8.46 -21.12
CA PRO A 786 5.19 -8.57 -20.06
C PRO A 786 5.75 -7.22 -19.57
N TRP A 787 5.61 -6.17 -20.31
CA TRP A 787 6.23 -4.86 -20.12
C TRP A 787 5.25 -3.78 -19.62
N TRP A 788 3.99 -4.12 -19.43
CA TRP A 788 2.90 -3.18 -19.27
C TRP A 788 3.00 -2.27 -18.03
N TYR A 789 3.50 -2.79 -16.91
CA TYR A 789 3.45 -2.10 -15.63
C TYR A 789 4.81 -1.80 -15.00
N ASP A 790 5.89 -1.80 -15.75
CA ASP A 790 7.19 -1.51 -15.15
C ASP A 790 7.26 -0.09 -14.54
N GLY A 791 6.55 0.88 -15.12
CA GLY A 791 6.48 2.25 -14.62
C GLY A 791 5.71 2.39 -13.30
N GLU A 792 4.70 1.57 -13.07
CA GLU A 792 3.97 1.57 -11.80
C GLU A 792 4.87 1.17 -10.62
N ILE A 793 5.89 0.37 -10.86
CA ILE A 793 6.91 0.05 -9.86
C ILE A 793 7.69 1.31 -9.48
N ASP A 794 8.09 2.09 -10.46
CA ASP A 794 8.85 3.33 -10.25
C ASP A 794 8.01 4.41 -9.55
N LEU A 795 6.70 4.42 -9.77
CA LEU A 795 5.76 5.24 -9.01
C LEU A 795 5.78 4.85 -7.52
N GLY A 796 5.71 3.55 -7.23
CA GLY A 796 5.81 3.04 -5.86
C GLY A 796 7.15 3.37 -5.20
N TYR A 797 8.26 3.29 -5.94
CA TYR A 797 9.59 3.69 -5.43
C TYR A 797 9.68 5.18 -5.16
N GLY A 798 9.10 6.04 -6.00
CA GLY A 798 9.01 7.47 -5.75
C GLY A 798 8.26 7.78 -4.45
N GLY A 799 7.13 7.10 -4.21
CA GLY A 799 6.39 7.15 -2.96
C GLY A 799 7.21 6.67 -1.76
N ALA A 800 7.99 5.59 -1.93
CA ALA A 800 8.87 5.07 -0.90
C ALA A 800 9.97 6.07 -0.49
N LEU A 801 10.57 6.79 -1.43
CA LEU A 801 11.58 7.81 -1.10
C LEU A 801 11.05 8.90 -0.17
N ARG A 802 9.74 9.23 -0.26
CA ARG A 802 9.10 10.16 0.68
C ARG A 802 8.98 9.61 2.09
N MET A 803 8.96 8.28 2.24
CA MET A 803 8.84 7.59 3.53
C MET A 803 10.20 7.29 4.18
N ALA A 804 11.28 7.31 3.43
CA ALA A 804 12.60 6.93 3.89
C ALA A 804 13.04 7.77 5.10
N ALA A 805 13.18 7.13 6.24
CA ALA A 805 13.61 7.74 7.50
C ALA A 805 14.14 6.67 8.45
N THR A 806 15.09 7.04 9.29
CA THR A 806 15.46 6.26 10.47
C THR A 806 14.61 6.74 11.65
N ILE A 807 13.83 5.84 12.26
CA ILE A 807 12.89 6.20 13.32
C ILE A 807 13.20 5.39 14.57
N VAL A 808 13.57 6.05 15.65
CA VAL A 808 13.76 5.42 16.96
C VAL A 808 12.45 5.47 17.74
N ALA A 809 12.02 4.32 18.23
CA ALA A 809 10.83 4.21 19.05
C ALA A 809 11.10 3.38 20.31
N ARG A 810 10.36 3.66 21.38
CA ARG A 810 10.29 2.79 22.55
C ARG A 810 8.95 2.08 22.52
N ASP A 811 8.93 0.95 21.79
CA ASP A 811 7.73 0.17 21.59
C ASP A 811 7.35 -0.62 22.86
N PRO A 812 6.09 -0.73 23.24
CA PRO A 812 5.66 -1.49 24.43
C PRO A 812 6.02 -2.97 24.40
N ILE A 813 6.11 -3.56 23.19
CA ILE A 813 6.39 -4.99 22.98
C ILE A 813 7.86 -5.22 22.66
N PHE A 814 8.40 -4.42 21.73
CA PHE A 814 9.76 -4.60 21.22
C PHE A 814 10.85 -3.84 22.00
N GLY A 815 10.45 -2.96 22.93
CA GLY A 815 11.38 -2.08 23.62
C GLY A 815 11.99 -1.02 22.72
N TRP A 816 13.25 -0.64 22.94
CA TRP A 816 13.94 0.27 22.04
C TRP A 816 14.22 -0.40 20.70
N PHE A 817 13.74 0.23 19.65
CA PHE A 817 13.88 -0.24 18.28
C PHE A 817 14.15 0.92 17.33
N ALA A 818 14.98 0.69 16.30
CA ALA A 818 15.22 1.65 15.24
C ALA A 818 14.70 1.09 13.91
N TYR A 819 13.60 1.65 13.43
CA TYR A 819 13.13 1.39 12.06
C TYR A 819 14.14 2.02 11.09
N GLY A 820 14.61 1.25 10.12
CA GLY A 820 15.62 1.70 9.15
C GLY A 820 16.98 2.03 9.74
N GLY A 821 17.33 1.46 10.88
CA GLY A 821 18.62 1.65 11.50
C GLY A 821 19.07 0.48 12.37
N ALA A 822 20.37 0.35 12.58
CA ALA A 822 20.92 -0.56 13.57
C ALA A 822 21.10 0.20 14.89
N ILE A 823 20.50 -0.31 15.96
CA ILE A 823 20.50 0.33 17.28
C ILE A 823 21.36 -0.44 18.27
N THR A 824 22.12 0.28 19.08
CA THR A 824 22.84 -0.23 20.25
C THR A 824 22.38 0.55 21.47
N GLU A 825 21.90 -0.16 22.49
CA GLU A 825 21.40 0.42 23.72
C GLU A 825 22.50 0.42 24.79
N GLY A 826 22.84 1.62 25.32
CA GLY A 826 23.64 1.83 26.51
C GLY A 826 22.75 2.11 27.73
N ALA A 827 23.37 2.34 28.89
CA ALA A 827 22.62 2.65 30.13
C ALA A 827 21.70 3.88 29.96
N ASP A 828 22.26 5.02 29.57
CA ASP A 828 21.55 6.29 29.45
C ASP A 828 21.50 6.82 28.01
N SER A 829 22.05 6.09 27.05
CA SER A 829 22.16 6.52 25.66
C SER A 829 21.78 5.43 24.65
N LEU A 830 21.46 5.88 23.45
CA LEU A 830 21.25 5.03 22.27
C LEU A 830 22.22 5.47 21.19
N SER A 831 22.80 4.51 20.50
CA SER A 831 23.60 4.73 19.30
C SER A 831 22.91 4.07 18.10
N VAL A 832 22.66 4.82 17.05
CA VAL A 832 21.89 4.37 15.89
C VAL A 832 22.69 4.63 14.62
N ASN A 833 22.89 3.58 13.81
CA ASN A 833 23.46 3.72 12.47
C ASN A 833 22.31 3.73 11.46
N PRO A 834 22.08 4.83 10.74
CA PRO A 834 21.01 4.95 9.74
C PRO A 834 21.23 4.03 8.54
N ARG A 835 20.19 3.29 8.13
CA ARG A 835 20.16 2.32 7.02
C ARG A 835 18.84 2.36 6.23
N ASP A 836 18.14 3.50 6.31
CA ASP A 836 16.85 3.71 5.66
C ASP A 836 16.92 3.93 4.13
N GLY A 837 18.09 3.91 3.55
CA GLY A 837 18.32 4.10 2.11
C GLY A 837 18.64 5.53 1.70
N LEU A 838 18.20 6.56 2.40
CA LEU A 838 18.52 7.96 2.10
C LEU A 838 19.40 8.62 3.16
N ARG A 839 19.32 8.20 4.40
CA ARG A 839 20.05 8.74 5.55
C ARG A 839 19.90 10.27 5.68
N ARG A 840 18.67 10.78 5.47
CA ARG A 840 18.36 12.21 5.52
C ARG A 840 17.42 12.60 6.64
N ARG A 841 16.57 11.67 7.08
CA ARG A 841 15.58 11.91 8.11
C ARG A 841 15.82 11.02 9.32
N PHE A 842 15.80 11.63 10.47
CA PHE A 842 15.91 10.95 11.77
C PHE A 842 14.77 11.41 12.67
N HIS A 843 13.97 10.47 13.13
CA HIS A 843 12.84 10.76 14.00
C HIS A 843 12.91 9.97 15.28
N VAL A 844 12.35 10.52 16.34
CA VAL A 844 12.20 9.85 17.64
C VAL A 844 10.75 9.93 18.08
N VAL A 845 10.20 8.79 18.51
CA VAL A 845 8.82 8.65 19.00
C VAL A 845 8.86 7.82 20.26
N VAL A 846 8.73 8.46 21.41
CA VAL A 846 8.85 7.81 22.71
C VAL A 846 7.75 8.27 23.66
N PRO A 847 7.29 7.39 24.58
CA PRO A 847 6.40 7.82 25.67
C PRO A 847 7.07 8.91 26.52
N ASP A 848 6.32 9.93 26.90
CA ASP A 848 6.85 10.95 27.81
C ASP A 848 6.87 10.40 29.23
N MET A 849 8.06 10.10 29.71
CA MET A 849 8.27 9.52 31.04
C MET A 849 8.17 10.57 32.17
N TYR A 850 8.09 11.85 31.84
CA TYR A 850 8.08 12.95 32.81
C TYR A 850 6.72 13.58 33.03
N LEU A 851 5.73 13.22 32.23
CA LEU A 851 4.37 13.68 32.43
C LEU A 851 3.54 12.64 33.18
N PRO A 852 2.58 13.06 34.03
CA PRO A 852 1.79 12.15 34.87
C PRO A 852 0.85 11.22 34.07
N PHE A 853 0.76 11.43 32.76
CA PHE A 853 -0.06 10.63 31.88
C PHE A 853 0.84 9.85 30.91
N PRO A 854 0.88 8.50 30.99
CA PRO A 854 1.71 7.69 30.10
C PRO A 854 1.26 7.72 28.63
N GLU A 855 0.23 8.50 28.32
CA GLU A 855 -0.33 8.66 26.98
C GLU A 855 0.38 9.75 26.16
N ASP A 856 1.18 10.60 26.79
CA ASP A 856 1.88 11.67 26.09
C ASP A 856 3.10 11.11 25.34
N ILE A 857 3.19 11.44 24.06
CA ILE A 857 4.27 11.01 23.18
C ILE A 857 5.19 12.17 22.86
N ARG A 858 6.47 12.02 23.19
CA ARG A 858 7.51 12.93 22.72
C ARG A 858 7.91 12.59 21.29
N ARG A 859 7.93 13.60 20.45
CA ARG A 859 8.34 13.51 19.07
C ARG A 859 9.49 14.48 18.80
N PHE A 860 10.53 13.96 18.15
CA PHE A 860 11.65 14.75 17.69
C PHE A 860 11.93 14.40 16.23
N LYS A 861 12.12 15.40 15.36
CA LYS A 861 12.35 15.16 13.93
C LYS A 861 13.53 16.02 13.45
N ILE A 862 14.42 15.41 12.69
CA ILE A 862 15.54 16.06 11.99
C ILE A 862 15.44 15.68 10.52
N GLU A 863 15.59 16.66 9.62
CA GLU A 863 15.73 16.45 8.18
C GLU A 863 16.87 17.29 7.63
N LEU A 864 17.76 16.66 6.89
CA LEU A 864 18.82 17.33 6.12
C LEU A 864 18.28 17.69 4.73
N GLU A 865 18.41 18.96 4.32
CA GLU A 865 17.96 19.42 3.00
C GLU A 865 18.87 18.92 1.88
N ARG A 866 20.15 18.80 2.14
CA ARG A 866 21.18 18.27 1.26
C ARG A 866 22.09 17.33 2.05
N ASP A 867 22.81 16.44 1.39
CA ASP A 867 23.70 15.46 1.99
C ASP A 867 22.98 14.36 2.79
N GLY A 868 23.61 13.79 3.81
CA GLY A 868 23.06 12.76 4.65
C GLY A 868 23.80 12.59 5.95
N PHE A 869 23.22 11.82 6.86
CA PHE A 869 23.97 11.32 8.02
C PHE A 869 25.10 10.42 7.53
N ALA A 870 26.29 10.56 8.13
CA ALA A 870 27.47 9.83 7.69
C ALA A 870 27.23 8.30 7.69
N ALA A 871 27.65 7.63 6.61
CA ALA A 871 27.37 6.21 6.39
C ALA A 871 27.93 5.31 7.50
N ASP A 872 29.16 5.58 7.93
CA ASP A 872 29.83 4.87 9.02
C ASP A 872 29.64 5.58 10.38
N GLY A 873 28.82 6.64 10.40
CA GLY A 873 28.55 7.43 11.59
C GLY A 873 27.41 6.87 12.42
N MET A 874 27.48 7.17 13.72
CA MET A 874 26.40 6.89 14.64
C MET A 874 25.67 8.18 15.00
N ILE A 875 24.35 8.14 15.00
CA ILE A 875 23.55 9.15 15.69
C ILE A 875 23.46 8.70 17.14
N VAL A 876 24.06 9.49 18.04
CA VAL A 876 24.07 9.20 19.48
C VAL A 876 23.06 10.11 20.16
N MET A 877 22.12 9.52 20.88
CA MET A 877 21.13 10.27 21.64
C MET A 877 21.04 9.81 23.08
N ASP A 878 20.75 10.74 23.99
CA ASP A 878 20.40 10.41 25.35
C ASP A 878 18.92 9.97 25.41
N LYS A 879 18.60 8.96 26.22
CA LYS A 879 17.24 8.41 26.35
C LYS A 879 16.21 9.44 26.81
N ALA A 880 16.63 10.51 27.45
CA ALA A 880 15.78 11.63 27.88
C ALA A 880 15.66 12.75 26.81
N LEU A 881 16.25 12.59 25.62
CA LEU A 881 16.26 13.54 24.51
C LEU A 881 16.89 14.91 24.85
N ARG A 882 17.83 14.96 25.80
CA ARG A 882 18.55 16.19 26.15
C ARG A 882 19.72 16.48 25.22
N LYS A 883 20.24 15.45 24.55
CA LYS A 883 21.34 15.60 23.61
C LYS A 883 21.20 14.61 22.46
N ILE A 884 21.37 15.10 21.22
CA ILE A 884 21.47 14.31 20.01
C ILE A 884 22.72 14.76 19.26
N VAL A 885 23.58 13.83 18.89
CA VAL A 885 24.85 14.07 18.19
C VAL A 885 24.90 13.24 16.92
N PHE A 886 25.23 13.86 15.81
CA PHE A 886 25.41 13.18 14.53
C PHE A 886 26.46 13.86 13.67
N SER A 887 26.91 13.18 12.62
CA SER A 887 27.78 13.75 11.60
C SER A 887 27.05 13.81 10.26
N VAL A 888 27.18 14.94 9.58
CA VAL A 888 26.72 15.15 8.19
C VAL A 888 27.86 14.83 7.26
N GLU A 889 27.68 13.93 6.31
CA GLU A 889 28.65 13.64 5.25
C GLU A 889 28.47 14.61 4.06
N ASN A 890 29.58 15.02 3.46
CA ASN A 890 29.59 15.79 2.22
C ASN A 890 29.60 14.85 1.01
N ARG A 891 28.46 14.67 0.37
CA ARG A 891 28.30 13.71 -0.73
C ARG A 891 28.94 14.13 -2.05
N THR A 892 29.23 15.40 -2.23
CA THR A 892 29.84 15.92 -3.47
C THR A 892 31.32 16.26 -3.31
N GLY A 893 31.83 16.35 -2.09
CA GLY A 893 33.18 16.81 -1.80
C GLY A 893 33.38 18.32 -1.93
N ASN A 894 32.44 19.05 -2.50
CA ASN A 894 32.50 20.49 -2.64
C ASN A 894 32.07 21.21 -1.36
N ALA A 895 32.70 22.34 -1.04
CA ALA A 895 32.25 23.18 0.05
C ALA A 895 30.92 23.86 -0.29
N HIS A 896 29.96 23.81 0.61
CA HIS A 896 28.61 24.37 0.39
C HIS A 896 27.89 24.66 1.72
N ARG A 897 26.69 25.21 1.61
CA ARG A 897 25.77 25.36 2.74
C ARG A 897 24.60 24.41 2.58
N THR A 898 24.08 23.89 3.70
CA THR A 898 22.92 23.01 3.73
C THR A 898 22.02 23.36 4.91
N GLY A 899 20.72 23.22 4.72
CA GLY A 899 19.74 23.39 5.80
C GLY A 899 19.56 22.10 6.60
N VAL A 900 19.39 22.27 7.91
CA VAL A 900 18.84 21.24 8.79
C VAL A 900 17.50 21.73 9.32
N ARG A 901 16.44 20.97 9.07
CA ARG A 901 15.08 21.23 9.56
C ARG A 901 14.83 20.42 10.81
N ILE A 902 14.20 21.01 11.82
CA ILE A 902 14.04 20.38 13.12
C ILE A 902 12.63 20.62 13.65
N SER A 903 12.04 19.57 14.22
CA SER A 903 10.88 19.65 15.10
C SER A 903 11.27 19.12 16.48
N MET A 904 11.04 19.92 17.48
CA MET A 904 11.41 19.64 18.87
C MET A 904 10.15 19.62 19.75
N PRO A 905 10.15 18.95 20.92
CA PRO A 905 9.06 19.05 21.88
C PRO A 905 8.77 20.52 22.27
N VAL A 906 7.51 20.88 22.31
CA VAL A 906 7.01 22.27 22.36
C VAL A 906 7.54 23.10 23.52
N HIS A 907 7.93 22.46 24.64
CA HIS A 907 8.34 23.14 25.88
C HIS A 907 9.85 23.13 26.12
N ALA A 908 10.64 22.62 25.19
CA ALA A 908 12.07 22.47 25.36
C ALA A 908 12.84 23.55 24.58
N GLN A 909 13.83 24.18 25.23
CA GLN A 909 14.79 25.05 24.57
C GLN A 909 16.01 24.22 24.15
N TYR A 910 16.30 24.19 22.87
CA TYR A 910 17.48 23.50 22.33
C TYR A 910 18.41 24.49 21.64
N GLU A 911 19.69 24.23 21.75
CA GLU A 911 20.76 24.88 21.00
C GLU A 911 21.33 23.91 19.97
N LEU A 912 21.71 24.42 18.81
CA LEU A 912 22.42 23.67 17.80
C LEU A 912 23.88 24.10 17.74
N LEU A 913 24.77 23.15 17.79
CA LEU A 913 26.22 23.39 17.65
C LEU A 913 26.73 22.65 16.41
N GLN A 914 27.51 23.32 15.58
CA GLN A 914 28.27 22.72 14.50
C GLN A 914 29.76 22.78 14.82
N ASP A 915 30.45 21.65 14.92
CA ASP A 915 31.87 21.53 15.28
C ASP A 915 32.23 22.35 16.55
N GLY A 916 31.29 22.30 17.56
CA GLY A 916 31.40 22.98 18.83
C GLY A 916 31.00 24.47 18.82
N ARG A 917 30.63 25.04 17.68
CA ARG A 917 30.18 26.44 17.53
C ARG A 917 28.66 26.54 17.41
N ALA A 918 28.07 27.47 18.15
CA ALA A 918 26.62 27.71 18.08
C ALA A 918 26.18 28.18 16.68
N VAL A 919 25.10 27.58 16.19
CA VAL A 919 24.44 27.95 14.93
C VAL A 919 23.03 28.43 15.24
N ALA A 920 22.63 29.53 14.67
CA ALA A 920 21.33 30.12 14.93
C ALA A 920 20.18 29.22 14.39
N LEU A 921 19.22 28.93 15.25
CA LEU A 921 17.95 28.33 14.90
C LEU A 921 16.98 29.44 14.50
N GLN A 922 16.42 29.30 13.31
CA GLN A 922 15.40 30.21 12.77
C GLN A 922 14.03 29.52 12.81
N GLN A 923 13.04 30.24 13.27
CA GLN A 923 11.67 29.75 13.21
C GLN A 923 11.15 29.82 11.77
N THR A 924 10.52 28.76 11.32
CA THR A 924 9.89 28.68 10.00
C THR A 924 8.38 28.69 10.10
N GLY A 925 7.69 28.89 8.98
CA GLY A 925 6.24 28.72 8.90
C GLY A 925 5.80 27.27 8.69
N ASN A 926 6.73 26.33 8.57
CA ASN A 926 6.45 24.92 8.30
C ASN A 926 5.99 24.22 9.59
N TRP A 927 4.83 23.61 9.54
CA TRP A 927 4.24 22.94 10.70
C TRP A 927 5.00 21.66 11.09
N ASP A 928 5.52 20.92 10.10
CA ASP A 928 6.27 19.68 10.34
C ASP A 928 7.66 19.94 10.92
N TYR A 929 8.29 21.04 10.53
CA TYR A 929 9.64 21.44 10.93
C TYR A 929 9.68 22.93 11.27
N PRO A 930 9.20 23.32 12.45
CA PRO A 930 9.08 24.73 12.83
C PRO A 930 10.43 25.44 13.00
N TRP A 931 11.54 24.71 12.98
CA TRP A 931 12.88 25.27 13.13
C TRP A 931 13.79 24.86 11.97
N ARG A 932 14.70 25.75 11.59
CA ARG A 932 15.72 25.52 10.58
C ARG A 932 17.04 26.16 11.01
N ALA A 933 18.15 25.48 10.79
CA ALA A 933 19.48 26.05 10.89
C ALA A 933 20.22 25.85 9.56
N GLU A 934 21.24 26.68 9.30
CA GLU A 934 22.09 26.57 8.11
C GLU A 934 23.51 26.15 8.52
N LEU A 935 23.93 24.99 8.04
CA LEU A 935 25.25 24.43 8.28
C LEU A 935 26.21 24.80 7.14
N ALA A 936 27.47 25.04 7.46
CA ALA A 936 28.56 25.23 6.49
C ALA A 936 29.37 23.93 6.38
N ILE A 937 29.28 23.26 5.25
CA ILE A 937 29.98 22.00 5.00
C ILE A 937 31.22 22.29 4.15
N SER A 938 32.41 22.14 4.75
CA SER A 938 33.70 22.42 4.10
C SER A 938 34.63 21.23 4.04
N GLY A 939 34.42 20.21 4.89
CA GLY A 939 35.15 18.96 4.94
C GLY A 939 34.32 17.76 4.51
N PRO A 940 34.89 16.55 4.57
CA PRO A 940 34.17 15.31 4.25
C PRO A 940 33.02 15.03 5.22
N THR A 941 33.14 15.46 6.46
CA THR A 941 32.11 15.37 7.49
C THR A 941 32.10 16.60 8.38
N SER A 942 30.96 16.91 8.97
CA SER A 942 30.78 17.97 9.96
C SER A 942 29.94 17.45 11.11
N LYS A 943 30.38 17.66 12.34
CA LYS A 943 29.71 17.20 13.56
C LYS A 943 28.61 18.20 13.96
N VAL A 944 27.43 17.68 14.23
CA VAL A 944 26.29 18.48 14.71
C VAL A 944 25.82 17.95 16.06
N GLU A 945 25.57 18.85 16.98
CA GLU A 945 25.04 18.54 18.29
C GLU A 945 23.79 19.38 18.53
N ILE A 946 22.69 18.75 18.97
CA ILE A 946 21.49 19.42 19.42
C ILE A 946 21.38 19.16 20.92
N VAL A 947 21.40 20.21 21.71
CA VAL A 947 21.54 20.12 23.17
C VAL A 947 20.45 20.92 23.84
N HIS A 948 19.82 20.35 24.87
CA HIS A 948 18.83 21.05 25.70
C HIS A 948 19.50 22.13 26.55
N GLY A 949 18.93 23.32 26.60
CA GLY A 949 19.53 24.51 27.17
C GLY A 949 19.79 24.53 28.68
N ASP A 950 19.20 23.63 29.45
CA ASP A 950 19.39 23.55 30.92
C ASP A 950 20.80 23.17 31.38
N ARG A 951 21.73 22.81 30.49
CA ARG A 951 23.10 22.42 30.84
C ARG A 951 24.05 23.57 31.18
N ARG A 952 23.73 24.82 30.82
CA ARG A 952 24.63 25.96 31.13
C ARG A 952 24.58 26.45 32.58
N ALA A 953 23.58 26.02 33.35
CA ALA A 953 23.49 26.42 34.76
C ALA A 953 24.40 25.59 35.70
N GLY A 954 24.96 24.48 35.25
CA GLY A 954 25.70 23.53 36.06
C GLY A 954 27.23 23.52 35.88
N GLU A 955 27.77 24.06 34.77
CA GLU A 955 29.24 24.01 34.48
C GLU A 955 29.99 25.32 34.77
N GLY A 956 29.32 26.33 35.29
CA GLY A 956 29.87 27.64 35.56
C GLY A 956 30.08 28.01 37.00
N LYS A 957 30.22 27.07 37.96
CA LYS A 957 30.62 27.34 39.35
C LYS A 957 31.57 26.26 39.85
N ASN A 958 32.80 26.32 39.40
CA ASN A 958 33.98 25.88 40.09
C ASN A 958 35.15 26.73 39.56
N ASP A 959 35.32 27.89 40.15
CA ASP A 959 36.56 28.59 40.34
C ASP A 959 36.63 29.02 41.82
#